data_d8bbb82fbb64007d78f56929c48723c8
#
_entry.id   d8bbb82fbb64007d78f56929c48723c8
#
_cell.length_a   1.000
_cell.length_b   1.000
_cell.length_c   1.000
_cell.angle_alpha   90.00
_cell.angle_beta   90.00
_cell.angle_gamma   90.00
#
_symmetry.space_group_name_H-M   'P 1'
#
loop_
_entity.id
_entity.type
_entity.pdbx_description
1 polymer ?
#
loop_
_entity_poly.entity_id
_entity_poly.type
_entity_poly.pdbx_seq_one_letter_code
_entity_poly.pdbx_strand_id
1 'polypeptide(L)'
;MSEAPAYSARHLSVLEGLEAVRKRPGMYIGSTDQRGLMHCVWEIVDNAVDEALEGYAKNIDVFVHTDGSIEVRDDGRGVPVDTEPSTGLSGVELVYTKLHAGGKFGGGLYGAAGGLHGVGASVVNALSARMDVQVDRGGKTYAMSFRRGEPGIFDDSRGMSPNSPFTAFDEASELRVVGKVKRGVSGTRVRYWADRQIFPSPNDYDGAALAARLRQTSFLVPGLSLRLIDERASVVVDNETVNNETEATDAPQATTEPQTYLALGGTADFVDYLAKDGSVTDTFRLTGQGTYNETVQQLDERGHLRPVEVERTCQVDVALRWGIGYDTCERSFVNIIATPLGGTHLTGFEQAVVKVMRKQISANSRALKLNSRDGKIEKDDVLAGLTAVVTVRVPEPQFEGQTKEVLGTAPVRAIVAAVVEKELTALLNSPKRDLKAQARALQEKIVGEMRARVSARMHKEITRRKTALETSTLPAKLADCRSDDVATSELFIVEGDSALGTAKNARNSENQALLPIRGKILNVQKASAADMLHNAECAAIIQVVGAGSGRTFDISSARYGKVILMTDADVDGAHIRTLLLTLFFRYMRPMIEAGRVYAAVPPLHRIEVSAKGRKKKEVIYTYSDEELVNTLRKLEKQGRTFKEPQRYKGLGEMDAHQLAETTMEPQHRMLRRITLADEAAVEIAESTFELLMGSSVAPRREFIIDNADEVDRERIDA
;
A
#
# COMPACT_ATOMS: atom_id res chain seq x y z
N MET A 1 20.47 16.34 -45.59
CA MET A 1 19.97 15.18 -44.83
C MET A 1 21.19 14.50 -44.25
N SER A 2 21.46 14.66 -42.96
CA SER A 2 22.57 13.96 -42.28
C SER A 2 22.23 12.50 -42.20
N GLU A 3 23.04 11.60 -42.72
CA GLU A 3 22.92 10.16 -42.56
C GLU A 3 22.90 9.83 -41.07
N ALA A 4 21.87 9.07 -40.65
CA ALA A 4 21.83 8.54 -39.32
C ALA A 4 23.05 7.63 -39.09
N PRO A 5 23.76 7.75 -37.98
CA PRO A 5 24.94 6.90 -37.72
C PRO A 5 24.53 5.43 -37.76
N ALA A 6 25.24 4.64 -38.57
CA ALA A 6 25.00 3.22 -38.75
C ALA A 6 25.11 2.50 -37.38
N TYR A 7 24.05 1.84 -36.97
CA TYR A 7 24.04 1.00 -35.75
C TYR A 7 25.03 -0.13 -35.92
N SER A 8 26.04 -0.18 -35.06
CA SER A 8 27.10 -1.20 -35.12
C SER A 8 27.41 -1.74 -33.74
N ALA A 9 28.07 -2.87 -33.64
CA ALA A 9 28.50 -3.51 -32.38
C ALA A 9 29.30 -2.57 -31.45
N ARG A 10 29.93 -1.52 -31.99
CA ARG A 10 30.64 -0.48 -31.21
C ARG A 10 29.71 0.33 -30.29
N HIS A 11 28.40 0.32 -30.55
CA HIS A 11 27.39 0.99 -29.74
C HIS A 11 26.78 0.07 -28.67
N LEU A 12 27.21 -1.21 -28.59
CA LEU A 12 26.81 -2.15 -27.57
C LEU A 12 27.76 -2.00 -26.37
N SER A 13 27.19 -1.73 -25.19
CA SER A 13 27.92 -1.78 -23.92
C SER A 13 27.48 -3.01 -23.14
N VAL A 14 28.40 -3.83 -22.72
CA VAL A 14 28.15 -4.93 -21.78
C VAL A 14 28.33 -4.38 -20.38
N LEU A 15 27.32 -4.58 -19.53
CA LEU A 15 27.35 -4.24 -18.11
C LEU A 15 27.42 -5.52 -17.31
N GLU A 16 28.39 -5.64 -16.43
CA GLU A 16 28.58 -6.84 -15.62
C GLU A 16 28.43 -6.52 -14.12
N GLY A 17 27.97 -7.50 -13.35
CA GLY A 17 27.91 -7.43 -11.89
C GLY A 17 27.09 -6.26 -11.35
N LEU A 18 27.58 -5.64 -10.28
CA LEU A 18 26.89 -4.56 -9.56
C LEU A 18 26.84 -3.23 -10.33
N GLU A 19 27.71 -3.04 -11.33
CA GLU A 19 27.65 -1.85 -12.19
C GLU A 19 26.35 -1.81 -13.02
N ALA A 20 25.85 -2.98 -13.46
CA ALA A 20 24.59 -3.09 -14.16
C ALA A 20 23.42 -2.63 -13.29
N VAL A 21 23.44 -2.97 -12.00
CA VAL A 21 22.44 -2.53 -11.02
C VAL A 21 22.43 -1.02 -10.89
N ARG A 22 23.61 -0.40 -10.73
CA ARG A 22 23.72 1.06 -10.58
C ARG A 22 23.27 1.84 -11.82
N LYS A 23 23.52 1.31 -13.01
CA LYS A 23 23.12 1.95 -14.28
C LYS A 23 21.64 1.80 -14.59
N ARG A 24 21.00 0.73 -14.12
CA ARG A 24 19.57 0.45 -14.36
C ARG A 24 18.85 -0.01 -13.08
N PRO A 25 18.81 0.81 -12.01
CA PRO A 25 18.25 0.41 -10.73
C PRO A 25 16.77 0.01 -10.83
N GLY A 26 15.99 0.68 -11.69
CA GLY A 26 14.57 0.37 -11.89
C GLY A 26 14.27 -1.07 -12.33
N MET A 27 15.24 -1.79 -12.90
CA MET A 27 15.07 -3.22 -13.24
C MET A 27 15.07 -4.12 -11.99
N TYR A 28 15.68 -3.67 -10.89
CA TYR A 28 15.86 -4.46 -9.66
C TYR A 28 14.94 -4.00 -8.54
N ILE A 29 14.68 -2.70 -8.41
CA ILE A 29 13.90 -2.10 -7.32
C ILE A 29 12.64 -1.35 -7.81
N GLY A 30 12.28 -1.47 -9.10
CA GLY A 30 11.09 -0.89 -9.71
C GLY A 30 11.17 0.61 -9.99
N SER A 31 11.67 1.42 -9.06
CA SER A 31 11.81 2.88 -9.21
C SER A 31 13.00 3.40 -8.39
N THR A 32 13.33 4.70 -8.55
CA THR A 32 14.34 5.39 -7.74
C THR A 32 13.72 6.48 -6.86
N ASP A 33 12.41 6.52 -6.76
CA ASP A 33 11.65 7.34 -5.82
C ASP A 33 11.57 6.69 -4.42
N GLN A 34 10.70 7.20 -3.56
CA GLN A 34 10.46 6.68 -2.22
C GLN A 34 10.10 5.18 -2.21
N ARG A 35 9.36 4.68 -3.22
CA ARG A 35 9.00 3.25 -3.31
C ARG A 35 10.23 2.37 -3.51
N GLY A 36 11.13 2.76 -4.43
CA GLY A 36 12.38 2.03 -4.62
C GLY A 36 13.31 2.11 -3.41
N LEU A 37 13.30 3.26 -2.70
CA LEU A 37 14.02 3.42 -1.44
C LEU A 37 13.49 2.45 -0.38
N MET A 38 12.18 2.36 -0.20
CA MET A 38 11.53 1.43 0.70
C MET A 38 11.78 -0.03 0.30
N HIS A 39 11.83 -0.33 -1.02
CA HIS A 39 12.15 -1.68 -1.50
C HIS A 39 13.52 -2.15 -1.01
N CYS A 40 14.52 -1.26 -0.97
CA CYS A 40 15.83 -1.59 -0.40
C CYS A 40 15.73 -2.00 1.09
N VAL A 41 14.87 -1.36 1.87
CA VAL A 41 14.63 -1.75 3.27
C VAL A 41 14.04 -3.15 3.35
N TRP A 42 13.04 -3.42 2.51
CA TRP A 42 12.36 -4.73 2.49
C TRP A 42 13.32 -5.87 2.15
N GLU A 43 14.22 -5.70 1.20
CA GLU A 43 15.19 -6.73 0.85
C GLU A 43 16.12 -7.10 2.02
N ILE A 44 16.51 -6.14 2.86
CA ILE A 44 17.32 -6.43 4.05
C ILE A 44 16.49 -7.03 5.19
N VAL A 45 15.27 -6.50 5.43
CA VAL A 45 14.35 -7.05 6.43
C VAL A 45 13.94 -8.47 6.09
N ASP A 46 13.58 -8.74 4.83
CA ASP A 46 13.13 -10.07 4.38
C ASP A 46 14.25 -11.12 4.52
N ASN A 47 15.52 -10.74 4.40
CA ASN A 47 16.63 -11.66 4.69
C ASN A 47 16.68 -12.06 6.18
N ALA A 48 16.43 -11.14 7.09
CA ALA A 48 16.33 -11.42 8.52
C ALA A 48 15.07 -12.27 8.85
N VAL A 49 13.95 -11.98 8.17
CA VAL A 49 12.70 -12.75 8.33
C VAL A 49 12.85 -14.18 7.80
N ASP A 50 13.63 -14.40 6.75
CA ASP A 50 13.92 -15.77 6.25
C ASP A 50 14.62 -16.63 7.32
N GLU A 51 15.51 -16.06 8.15
CA GLU A 51 16.08 -16.76 9.30
C GLU A 51 15.01 -17.10 10.36
N ALA A 52 14.01 -16.22 10.52
CA ALA A 52 12.91 -16.47 11.46
C ALA A 52 11.93 -17.53 10.93
N LEU A 53 11.67 -17.58 9.63
CA LEU A 53 10.83 -18.62 9.00
C LEU A 53 11.41 -20.02 9.21
N GLU A 54 12.73 -20.15 9.21
CA GLU A 54 13.43 -21.41 9.52
C GLU A 54 13.60 -21.65 11.03
N GLY A 55 13.11 -20.73 11.86
CA GLY A 55 13.10 -20.85 13.33
C GLY A 55 14.44 -20.47 14.00
N TYR A 56 15.35 -19.85 13.28
CA TYR A 56 16.67 -19.47 13.84
C TYR A 56 16.66 -18.07 14.46
N ALA A 57 15.89 -17.12 13.92
CA ALA A 57 15.73 -15.79 14.51
C ALA A 57 14.42 -15.66 15.28
N LYS A 58 14.44 -14.91 16.38
CA LYS A 58 13.29 -14.58 17.23
C LYS A 58 13.07 -13.08 17.39
N ASN A 59 14.10 -12.30 17.17
CA ASN A 59 14.07 -10.85 17.30
C ASN A 59 14.71 -10.20 16.07
N ILE A 60 14.02 -9.20 15.53
CA ILE A 60 14.52 -8.35 14.45
C ILE A 60 14.28 -6.91 14.86
N ASP A 61 15.33 -6.10 14.84
CA ASP A 61 15.29 -4.68 15.12
C ASP A 61 15.55 -3.88 13.85
N VAL A 62 14.68 -2.92 13.55
CA VAL A 62 14.83 -2.01 12.41
C VAL A 62 14.98 -0.59 12.96
N PHE A 63 16.10 0.06 12.63
CA PHE A 63 16.40 1.42 13.04
C PHE A 63 16.34 2.33 11.82
N VAL A 64 15.69 3.47 11.99
CA VAL A 64 15.76 4.61 11.08
C VAL A 64 16.55 5.70 11.81
N HIS A 65 17.81 5.86 11.45
CA HIS A 65 18.70 6.78 12.13
C HIS A 65 18.51 8.22 11.64
N THR A 66 18.84 9.18 12.51
CA THR A 66 18.82 10.62 12.18
C THR A 66 19.79 11.02 11.08
N ASP A 67 20.86 10.24 10.86
CA ASP A 67 21.83 10.46 9.79
C ASP A 67 21.38 9.92 8.42
N GLY A 68 20.13 9.44 8.33
CA GLY A 68 19.53 8.91 7.11
C GLY A 68 19.95 7.49 6.76
N SER A 69 20.60 6.77 7.68
CA SER A 69 20.86 5.33 7.50
C SER A 69 19.72 4.48 8.02
N ILE A 70 19.58 3.30 7.42
CA ILE A 70 18.76 2.21 7.95
C ILE A 70 19.68 1.15 8.53
N GLU A 71 19.29 0.61 9.67
CA GLU A 71 19.98 -0.54 10.26
C GLU A 71 18.97 -1.66 10.56
N VAL A 72 19.30 -2.88 10.18
CA VAL A 72 18.52 -4.09 10.51
C VAL A 72 19.42 -5.04 11.28
N ARG A 73 18.93 -5.55 12.40
CA ARG A 73 19.60 -6.52 13.25
C ARG A 73 18.71 -7.73 13.45
N ASP A 74 19.26 -8.92 13.29
CA ASP A 74 18.61 -10.18 13.64
C ASP A 74 19.46 -10.99 14.63
N ASP A 75 18.84 -11.92 15.31
CA ASP A 75 19.47 -12.91 16.18
C ASP A 75 19.51 -14.31 15.55
N GLY A 76 19.53 -14.39 14.22
CA GLY A 76 19.60 -15.62 13.43
C GLY A 76 20.98 -16.30 13.47
N ARG A 77 21.24 -17.18 12.51
CA ARG A 77 22.53 -17.94 12.42
C ARG A 77 23.73 -17.06 12.09
N GLY A 78 23.50 -15.86 11.56
CA GLY A 78 24.52 -15.02 10.96
C GLY A 78 24.96 -15.51 9.57
N VAL A 79 25.25 -14.58 8.67
CA VAL A 79 25.78 -14.87 7.33
C VAL A 79 27.04 -15.74 7.46
N PRO A 80 27.27 -16.76 6.58
CA PRO A 80 28.49 -17.53 6.57
C PRO A 80 29.74 -16.66 6.51
N VAL A 81 30.74 -16.96 7.35
CA VAL A 81 31.98 -16.19 7.47
C VAL A 81 33.19 -16.97 6.91
N ASP A 82 33.01 -18.25 6.61
CA ASP A 82 33.98 -19.11 5.98
C ASP A 82 34.16 -18.76 4.50
N THR A 83 35.31 -19.17 3.96
CA THR A 83 35.65 -18.92 2.55
C THR A 83 34.99 -19.97 1.66
N GLU A 84 34.29 -19.51 0.62
CA GLU A 84 33.70 -20.38 -0.40
C GLU A 84 34.81 -20.90 -1.33
N PRO A 85 34.95 -22.25 -1.48
CA PRO A 85 36.13 -22.83 -2.15
C PRO A 85 36.31 -22.48 -3.62
N SER A 86 35.22 -22.24 -4.37
CA SER A 86 35.30 -21.99 -5.81
C SER A 86 35.66 -20.53 -6.14
N THR A 87 35.25 -19.59 -5.32
CA THR A 87 35.47 -18.15 -5.54
C THR A 87 36.59 -17.58 -4.70
N GLY A 88 36.96 -18.24 -3.60
CA GLY A 88 37.93 -17.73 -2.64
C GLY A 88 37.44 -16.58 -1.78
N LEU A 89 36.14 -16.18 -1.93
CA LEU A 89 35.52 -15.07 -1.19
C LEU A 89 34.93 -15.57 0.13
N SER A 90 34.89 -14.70 1.14
CA SER A 90 34.10 -14.98 2.35
C SER A 90 32.62 -15.03 2.02
N GLY A 91 31.84 -15.81 2.78
CA GLY A 91 30.39 -15.86 2.59
C GLY A 91 29.73 -14.48 2.70
N VAL A 92 30.23 -13.60 3.58
CA VAL A 92 29.77 -12.22 3.68
C VAL A 92 30.00 -11.46 2.37
N GLU A 93 31.21 -11.50 1.84
CA GLU A 93 31.51 -10.82 0.58
C GLU A 93 30.69 -11.38 -0.57
N LEU A 94 30.59 -12.70 -0.65
CA LEU A 94 29.83 -13.37 -1.70
C LEU A 94 28.38 -12.90 -1.76
N VAL A 95 27.69 -12.87 -0.61
CA VAL A 95 26.26 -12.47 -0.50
C VAL A 95 26.04 -11.01 -0.86
N TYR A 96 26.97 -10.12 -0.52
CA TYR A 96 26.79 -8.69 -0.73
C TYR A 96 27.42 -8.16 -2.03
N THR A 97 28.25 -8.92 -2.73
CA THR A 97 28.90 -8.45 -3.98
C THR A 97 28.53 -9.25 -5.24
N LYS A 98 28.04 -10.48 -5.10
CA LYS A 98 27.69 -11.30 -6.27
C LYS A 98 26.18 -11.38 -6.45
N LEU A 99 25.72 -11.12 -7.69
CA LEU A 99 24.35 -11.40 -8.08
C LEU A 99 24.12 -12.90 -8.19
N HIS A 100 22.95 -13.36 -7.81
CA HIS A 100 22.58 -14.78 -7.82
C HIS A 100 23.47 -15.65 -6.93
N ALA A 101 23.96 -15.10 -5.81
CA ALA A 101 24.71 -15.82 -4.80
C ALA A 101 23.89 -15.91 -3.50
N GLY A 102 23.84 -17.11 -2.91
CA GLY A 102 23.15 -17.30 -1.62
C GLY A 102 22.80 -18.76 -1.36
N GLY A 103 22.59 -19.11 -0.10
CA GLY A 103 22.25 -20.47 0.35
C GLY A 103 20.79 -20.89 0.05
N LYS A 104 20.03 -20.06 -0.65
CA LYS A 104 18.61 -20.29 -0.97
C LYS A 104 18.41 -21.05 -2.29
N PHE A 105 19.50 -21.32 -3.04
CA PHE A 105 19.47 -22.05 -4.30
C PHE A 105 19.76 -23.55 -4.09
N GLY A 106 18.77 -24.41 -4.29
CA GLY A 106 18.95 -25.84 -4.53
C GLY A 106 19.56 -26.70 -3.40
N GLY A 107 19.79 -26.16 -2.22
CA GLY A 107 20.56 -26.82 -1.16
C GLY A 107 19.74 -27.38 0.02
N GLY A 108 18.43 -27.24 0.05
CA GLY A 108 17.61 -27.74 1.16
C GLY A 108 17.82 -27.02 2.51
N LEU A 109 18.57 -25.91 2.54
CA LEU A 109 18.85 -25.14 3.75
C LEU A 109 17.70 -24.21 4.17
N TYR A 110 16.82 -23.87 3.23
CA TYR A 110 15.63 -23.07 3.45
C TYR A 110 14.42 -23.78 2.84
N GLY A 111 13.45 -24.11 3.68
CA GLY A 111 12.22 -24.80 3.28
C GLY A 111 11.19 -23.87 2.63
N ALA A 112 11.18 -22.59 3.05
CA ALA A 112 10.29 -21.57 2.53
C ALA A 112 10.93 -20.19 2.75
N ALA A 113 11.49 -19.58 1.72
CA ALA A 113 12.13 -18.27 1.80
C ALA A 113 11.30 -17.20 1.04
N GLY A 114 11.33 -15.96 1.51
CA GLY A 114 10.82 -14.78 0.80
C GLY A 114 11.79 -14.30 -0.28
N GLY A 115 13.12 -14.37 0.00
CA GLY A 115 14.18 -14.01 -0.92
C GLY A 115 14.49 -15.13 -1.92
N LEU A 116 13.83 -15.13 -3.09
CA LEU A 116 13.93 -16.22 -4.08
C LEU A 116 15.07 -16.07 -5.08
N HIS A 117 15.57 -14.85 -5.30
CA HIS A 117 16.49 -14.57 -6.44
C HIS A 117 17.96 -14.44 -6.04
N GLY A 118 18.28 -14.36 -4.73
CA GLY A 118 19.64 -14.21 -4.23
C GLY A 118 20.36 -12.95 -4.71
N VAL A 119 19.59 -11.88 -4.97
CA VAL A 119 20.12 -10.61 -5.48
C VAL A 119 19.86 -9.43 -4.54
N GLY A 120 18.90 -9.51 -3.62
CA GLY A 120 18.45 -8.38 -2.81
C GLY A 120 19.58 -7.69 -2.04
N ALA A 121 20.37 -8.45 -1.28
CA ALA A 121 21.46 -7.88 -0.48
C ALA A 121 22.52 -7.19 -1.34
N SER A 122 22.93 -7.82 -2.46
CA SER A 122 23.93 -7.27 -3.37
C SER A 122 23.39 -6.06 -4.16
N VAL A 123 22.09 -6.05 -4.49
CA VAL A 123 21.42 -4.88 -5.11
C VAL A 123 21.41 -3.71 -4.15
N VAL A 124 21.00 -3.90 -2.89
CA VAL A 124 21.00 -2.81 -1.89
C VAL A 124 22.42 -2.30 -1.67
N ASN A 125 23.41 -3.17 -1.59
CA ASN A 125 24.82 -2.77 -1.48
C ASN A 125 25.25 -1.91 -2.67
N ALA A 126 24.95 -2.33 -3.89
CA ALA A 126 25.25 -1.55 -5.10
C ALA A 126 24.62 -0.17 -5.12
N LEU A 127 23.41 -0.03 -4.56
CA LEU A 127 22.62 1.22 -4.52
C LEU A 127 22.89 2.05 -3.25
N SER A 128 23.81 1.62 -2.38
CA SER A 128 24.21 2.32 -1.17
C SER A 128 25.50 3.12 -1.37
N ALA A 129 25.55 4.32 -0.81
CA ALA A 129 26.79 5.08 -0.72
C ALA A 129 27.79 4.41 0.23
N ARG A 130 27.26 3.79 1.29
CA ARG A 130 28.00 2.98 2.26
C ARG A 130 27.10 1.87 2.78
N MET A 131 27.67 0.70 3.00
CA MET A 131 27.05 -0.40 3.72
C MET A 131 28.07 -1.00 4.68
N ASP A 132 27.68 -1.21 5.93
CA ASP A 132 28.44 -1.89 6.96
C ASP A 132 27.71 -3.17 7.38
N VAL A 133 28.38 -4.29 7.31
CA VAL A 133 27.87 -5.60 7.71
C VAL A 133 28.68 -6.12 8.89
N GLN A 134 27.99 -6.49 9.96
CA GLN A 134 28.59 -7.20 11.10
C GLN A 134 27.88 -8.53 11.29
N VAL A 135 28.65 -9.56 11.61
CA VAL A 135 28.16 -10.92 11.83
C VAL A 135 28.72 -11.47 13.12
N ASP A 136 27.84 -11.83 14.04
CA ASP A 136 28.17 -12.54 15.25
C ASP A 136 28.08 -14.04 14.99
N ARG A 137 29.21 -14.74 15.03
CA ARG A 137 29.27 -16.19 14.76
C ARG A 137 30.49 -16.83 15.41
N GLY A 138 30.31 -18.03 16.00
CA GLY A 138 31.42 -18.78 16.57
C GLY A 138 32.17 -18.10 17.72
N GLY A 139 31.52 -17.22 18.45
CA GLY A 139 32.12 -16.46 19.57
C GLY A 139 32.92 -15.23 19.15
N LYS A 140 32.81 -14.80 17.91
CA LYS A 140 33.51 -13.64 17.34
C LYS A 140 32.50 -12.74 16.61
N THR A 141 32.80 -11.45 16.56
CA THR A 141 32.14 -10.48 15.68
C THR A 141 33.04 -10.20 14.49
N TYR A 142 32.52 -10.48 13.32
CA TYR A 142 33.16 -10.18 12.03
C TYR A 142 32.55 -8.91 11.44
N ALA A 143 33.35 -8.15 10.69
CA ALA A 143 32.85 -6.94 10.00
C ALA A 143 33.47 -6.79 8.61
N MET A 144 32.66 -6.29 7.69
CA MET A 144 33.05 -5.88 6.36
C MET A 144 32.24 -4.63 5.96
N SER A 145 32.92 -3.68 5.30
CA SER A 145 32.29 -2.46 4.82
C SER A 145 32.38 -2.37 3.30
N PHE A 146 31.42 -1.70 2.72
CA PHE A 146 31.31 -1.54 1.27
C PHE A 146 30.99 -0.10 0.89
N ARG A 147 31.57 0.36 -0.19
CA ARG A 147 31.25 1.62 -0.85
C ARG A 147 30.71 1.34 -2.26
N ARG A 148 29.40 1.55 -2.46
CA ARG A 148 28.76 1.33 -3.78
C ARG A 148 28.97 -0.09 -4.33
N GLY A 149 28.96 -1.08 -3.44
CA GLY A 149 29.19 -2.48 -3.79
C GLY A 149 30.66 -2.94 -3.73
N GLU A 150 31.61 -2.01 -3.61
CA GLU A 150 33.05 -2.33 -3.54
C GLU A 150 33.48 -2.56 -2.09
N PRO A 151 34.09 -3.71 -1.72
CA PRO A 151 34.54 -3.99 -0.37
C PRO A 151 35.81 -3.19 -0.02
N GLY A 152 35.90 -2.75 1.25
CA GLY A 152 37.06 -1.97 1.71
C GLY A 152 36.90 -1.48 3.14
N ILE A 153 37.66 -0.45 3.48
CA ILE A 153 37.78 0.11 4.83
C ILE A 153 37.45 1.59 4.79
N PHE A 154 36.55 2.04 5.70
CA PHE A 154 36.32 3.45 5.96
C PHE A 154 37.20 3.94 7.11
N ASP A 155 37.75 5.14 6.97
CA ASP A 155 38.38 5.85 8.06
C ASP A 155 37.31 6.69 8.81
N ASP A 156 36.81 6.15 9.91
CA ASP A 156 35.80 6.77 10.75
C ASP A 156 36.40 7.54 11.95
N SER A 157 37.66 7.96 11.87
CA SER A 157 38.35 8.72 12.93
C SER A 157 37.63 10.02 13.28
N ARG A 158 36.80 10.58 12.38
CA ARG A 158 35.99 11.80 12.54
C ARG A 158 34.50 11.51 12.72
N GLY A 159 34.11 10.26 12.97
CA GLY A 159 32.72 9.80 13.05
C GLY A 159 32.28 9.03 11.81
N MET A 160 31.35 8.13 12.03
CA MET A 160 30.81 7.26 10.98
C MET A 160 29.98 8.08 9.98
N SER A 161 30.32 8.01 8.70
CA SER A 161 29.63 8.77 7.63
C SER A 161 29.76 8.05 6.30
N PRO A 162 28.76 8.14 5.38
CA PRO A 162 28.90 7.65 4.02
C PRO A 162 29.96 8.40 3.21
N ASN A 163 30.41 9.57 3.69
CA ASN A 163 31.46 10.39 3.08
C ASN A 163 32.85 10.20 3.73
N SER A 164 32.98 9.31 4.73
CA SER A 164 34.30 9.01 5.32
C SER A 164 35.29 8.56 4.24
N PRO A 165 36.60 8.86 4.38
CA PRO A 165 37.60 8.34 3.46
C PRO A 165 37.52 6.82 3.34
N PHE A 166 37.64 6.30 2.12
CA PHE A 166 37.47 4.88 1.86
C PHE A 166 38.67 4.35 1.07
N THR A 167 39.18 3.22 1.49
CA THR A 167 40.23 2.47 0.79
C THR A 167 39.67 1.12 0.40
N ALA A 168 39.57 0.87 -0.92
CA ALA A 168 39.16 -0.44 -1.45
C ALA A 168 40.27 -1.49 -1.17
N PHE A 169 39.91 -2.76 -1.13
CA PHE A 169 40.87 -3.84 -1.09
C PHE A 169 41.49 -4.06 -2.50
N ASP A 170 42.81 -4.13 -2.59
CA ASP A 170 43.52 -4.22 -3.89
C ASP A 170 43.60 -5.66 -4.44
N GLU A 171 43.91 -6.69 -3.62
CA GLU A 171 44.14 -8.06 -4.08
C GLU A 171 43.21 -9.10 -3.45
N ALA A 172 42.99 -9.02 -2.15
CA ALA A 172 42.08 -9.91 -1.42
C ALA A 172 41.32 -9.12 -0.35
N SER A 173 40.02 -9.32 -0.31
CA SER A 173 39.21 -8.70 0.73
C SER A 173 39.41 -9.39 2.07
N GLU A 174 39.46 -8.62 3.13
CA GLU A 174 39.65 -9.10 4.48
C GLU A 174 38.35 -8.96 5.30
N LEU A 175 37.77 -10.13 5.68
CA LEU A 175 36.70 -10.14 6.70
C LEU A 175 37.34 -10.02 8.08
N ARG A 176 37.21 -8.80 8.68
CA ARG A 176 37.92 -8.45 9.91
C ARG A 176 37.18 -8.97 11.15
N VAL A 177 37.93 -9.49 12.12
CA VAL A 177 37.43 -9.79 13.46
C VAL A 177 37.52 -8.51 14.30
N VAL A 178 36.39 -7.91 14.64
CA VAL A 178 36.32 -6.63 15.36
C VAL A 178 35.94 -6.78 16.84
N GLY A 179 35.47 -7.97 17.23
CA GLY A 179 35.04 -8.20 18.62
C GLY A 179 34.93 -9.67 18.98
N LYS A 180 34.58 -9.91 20.25
CA LYS A 180 34.24 -11.23 20.78
C LYS A 180 32.85 -11.17 21.40
N VAL A 181 32.03 -12.17 21.12
CA VAL A 181 30.69 -12.36 21.70
C VAL A 181 30.65 -13.66 22.53
N LYS A 182 29.63 -13.80 23.38
CA LYS A 182 29.43 -15.03 24.15
C LYS A 182 29.21 -16.20 23.17
N ARG A 183 29.72 -17.39 23.51
CA ARG A 183 29.41 -18.60 22.75
C ARG A 183 27.90 -18.83 22.75
N GLY A 184 27.33 -19.05 21.57
CA GLY A 184 25.87 -19.21 21.35
C GLY A 184 25.14 -17.93 20.97
N VAL A 185 25.80 -16.75 21.00
CA VAL A 185 25.28 -15.54 20.37
C VAL A 185 25.63 -15.59 18.89
N SER A 186 24.61 -15.41 18.04
CA SER A 186 24.74 -15.31 16.59
C SER A 186 23.75 -14.26 16.08
N GLY A 187 24.00 -13.75 14.87
CA GLY A 187 23.12 -12.80 14.22
C GLY A 187 23.83 -12.00 13.15
N THR A 188 23.04 -11.22 12.40
CA THR A 188 23.55 -10.30 11.40
C THR A 188 23.07 -8.89 11.70
N ARG A 189 23.92 -7.92 11.44
CA ARG A 189 23.62 -6.49 11.51
C ARG A 189 24.05 -5.85 10.21
N VAL A 190 23.11 -5.22 9.53
CA VAL A 190 23.35 -4.50 8.28
C VAL A 190 22.92 -3.06 8.47
N ARG A 191 23.85 -2.13 8.28
CA ARG A 191 23.58 -0.69 8.26
C ARG A 191 23.98 -0.12 6.91
N TYR A 192 23.09 0.66 6.27
CA TYR A 192 23.40 1.24 4.97
C TYR A 192 22.85 2.66 4.83
N TRP A 193 23.49 3.44 3.97
CA TRP A 193 23.07 4.76 3.53
C TRP A 193 22.79 4.71 2.05
N ALA A 194 21.56 5.01 1.63
CA ALA A 194 21.18 5.06 0.23
C ALA A 194 22.01 6.10 -0.54
N ASP A 195 22.41 5.79 -1.79
CA ASP A 195 23.27 6.66 -2.57
C ASP A 195 22.49 7.81 -3.20
N ARG A 196 22.87 9.06 -2.88
CA ARG A 196 22.30 10.29 -3.47
C ARG A 196 22.42 10.38 -4.99
N GLN A 197 23.33 9.63 -5.59
CA GLN A 197 23.44 9.55 -7.05
C GLN A 197 22.31 8.77 -7.69
N ILE A 198 21.63 7.92 -6.92
CA ILE A 198 20.56 7.03 -7.39
C ILE A 198 19.20 7.54 -6.90
N PHE A 199 19.12 7.91 -5.61
CA PHE A 199 17.88 8.36 -4.98
C PHE A 199 17.88 9.88 -4.83
N PRO A 200 16.90 10.61 -5.40
CA PRO A 200 16.78 12.06 -5.23
C PRO A 200 16.62 12.49 -3.77
N SER A 201 15.89 11.70 -2.98
CA SER A 201 15.62 11.92 -1.56
C SER A 201 16.01 10.68 -0.74
N PRO A 202 17.31 10.44 -0.48
CA PRO A 202 17.79 9.18 0.10
C PRO A 202 17.43 9.00 1.58
N ASN A 203 16.87 10.00 2.25
CA ASN A 203 16.47 9.96 3.66
C ASN A 203 14.94 9.96 3.84
N ASP A 204 14.19 9.93 2.74
CA ASP A 204 12.73 9.99 2.74
C ASP A 204 12.12 8.60 2.94
N TYR A 205 12.41 8.00 4.11
CA TYR A 205 11.82 6.73 4.52
C TYR A 205 10.45 6.96 5.15
N ASP A 206 9.46 6.20 4.68
CA ASP A 206 8.10 6.23 5.22
C ASP A 206 8.00 5.37 6.49
N GLY A 207 7.99 6.04 7.67
CA GLY A 207 7.88 5.38 8.96
C GLY A 207 6.55 4.64 9.15
N ALA A 208 5.44 5.16 8.58
CA ALA A 208 4.13 4.53 8.68
C ALA A 208 4.08 3.25 7.83
N ALA A 209 4.63 3.27 6.62
CA ALA A 209 4.76 2.08 5.79
C ALA A 209 5.68 1.02 6.42
N LEU A 210 6.78 1.44 7.09
CA LEU A 210 7.63 0.54 7.87
C LEU A 210 6.83 -0.15 8.99
N ALA A 211 6.11 0.63 9.79
CA ALA A 211 5.29 0.14 10.88
C ALA A 211 4.22 -0.86 10.40
N ALA A 212 3.50 -0.52 9.32
CA ALA A 212 2.47 -1.38 8.73
C ALA A 212 3.06 -2.71 8.23
N ARG A 213 4.18 -2.67 7.50
CA ARG A 213 4.84 -3.88 6.98
C ARG A 213 5.39 -4.77 8.09
N LEU A 214 6.03 -4.21 9.12
CA LEU A 214 6.55 -4.99 10.25
C LEU A 214 5.41 -5.63 11.04
N ARG A 215 4.31 -4.91 11.26
CA ARG A 215 3.11 -5.46 11.88
C ARG A 215 2.54 -6.63 11.05
N GLN A 216 2.39 -6.46 9.75
CA GLN A 216 1.95 -7.52 8.85
C GLN A 216 2.86 -8.74 8.93
N THR A 217 4.17 -8.56 8.91
CA THR A 217 5.15 -9.64 9.01
C THR A 217 5.05 -10.38 10.34
N SER A 218 4.77 -9.67 11.46
CA SER A 218 4.61 -10.33 12.77
C SER A 218 3.44 -11.33 12.79
N PHE A 219 2.36 -11.07 12.05
CA PHE A 219 1.26 -12.01 11.89
C PHE A 219 1.60 -13.22 11.02
N LEU A 220 2.47 -13.04 10.02
CA LEU A 220 2.86 -14.12 9.10
C LEU A 220 3.92 -15.06 9.69
N VAL A 221 4.67 -14.59 10.69
CA VAL A 221 5.71 -15.35 11.39
C VAL A 221 5.41 -15.33 12.89
N PRO A 222 4.50 -16.20 13.38
CA PRO A 222 4.08 -16.21 14.77
C PRO A 222 5.24 -16.39 15.75
N GLY A 223 5.28 -15.53 16.77
CA GLY A 223 6.34 -15.57 17.79
C GLY A 223 7.62 -14.79 17.44
N LEU A 224 7.69 -14.21 16.23
CA LEU A 224 8.75 -13.28 15.86
C LEU A 224 8.47 -11.89 16.46
N SER A 225 9.41 -11.37 17.23
CA SER A 225 9.40 -9.99 17.75
C SER A 225 10.08 -9.06 16.76
N LEU A 226 9.32 -8.11 16.22
CA LEU A 226 9.81 -7.06 15.30
C LEU A 226 9.74 -5.73 16.03
N ARG A 227 10.85 -4.99 16.08
CA ARG A 227 10.90 -3.67 16.71
C ARG A 227 11.30 -2.62 15.70
N LEU A 228 10.54 -1.52 15.66
CA LEU A 228 10.87 -0.32 14.88
C LEU A 228 11.32 0.77 15.82
N ILE A 229 12.50 1.31 15.57
CA ILE A 229 13.11 2.43 16.31
C ILE A 229 13.34 3.55 15.29
N ASP A 230 12.44 4.52 15.21
CA ASP A 230 12.58 5.70 14.35
C ASP A 230 13.14 6.86 15.15
N GLU A 231 14.45 7.10 15.04
CA GLU A 231 15.15 8.15 15.77
C GLU A 231 14.84 9.57 15.25
N ARG A 232 14.21 9.69 14.07
CA ARG A 232 13.87 10.98 13.45
C ARG A 232 12.74 11.69 14.19
N ALA A 233 11.81 10.92 14.79
CA ALA A 233 10.67 11.45 15.52
C ALA A 233 11.05 12.24 16.78
N SER A 234 12.27 12.04 17.31
CA SER A 234 12.77 12.75 18.50
C SER A 234 13.34 14.16 18.22
N VAL A 235 13.50 14.55 16.95
CA VAL A 235 14.14 15.84 16.58
C VAL A 235 13.13 16.98 16.43
N VAL A 236 11.83 16.72 16.44
CA VAL A 236 10.79 17.73 16.15
C VAL A 236 10.40 18.56 17.40
N VAL A 237 10.87 18.25 18.61
CA VAL A 237 10.38 18.90 19.86
C VAL A 237 11.18 20.12 20.32
N ASP A 238 12.32 20.48 19.72
CA ASP A 238 13.17 21.57 20.26
C ASP A 238 13.60 22.62 19.23
N ASN A 239 12.64 23.39 18.67
CA ASN A 239 12.98 24.63 17.95
C ASN A 239 12.18 25.88 18.36
N GLU A 240 11.47 25.86 19.47
CA GLU A 240 10.89 27.09 20.05
C GLU A 240 11.09 27.11 21.56
N THR A 241 12.25 27.50 22.01
CA THR A 241 12.52 28.30 23.24
C THR A 241 14.01 28.25 23.61
N VAL A 242 14.82 29.10 23.03
CA VAL A 242 16.11 29.47 23.64
C VAL A 242 16.16 30.97 23.72
N ASN A 243 15.73 31.48 24.85
CA ASN A 243 16.27 32.65 25.48
C ASN A 243 16.20 32.44 27.00
N ASN A 244 17.26 31.88 27.59
CA ASN A 244 17.83 32.35 28.84
C ASN A 244 19.01 31.45 29.23
N GLU A 245 20.13 32.11 29.44
CA GLU A 245 21.38 31.59 29.98
C GLU A 245 21.15 30.88 31.32
N THR A 246 21.53 29.60 31.43
CA THR A 246 22.19 29.03 32.62
C THR A 246 22.58 27.56 32.38
N GLU A 247 23.88 27.33 32.55
CA GLU A 247 24.59 26.11 32.96
C GLU A 247 24.16 24.71 32.40
N ALA A 248 25.12 24.12 31.70
CA ALA A 248 25.13 22.72 31.24
C ALA A 248 24.89 21.73 32.39
N THR A 249 23.78 21.05 32.37
CA THR A 249 23.60 19.75 33.02
C THR A 249 22.73 18.87 32.12
N ASP A 250 23.28 17.72 31.73
CA ASP A 250 22.68 16.55 31.14
C ASP A 250 21.32 16.78 30.41
N ALA A 251 21.38 16.97 29.10
CA ALA A 251 20.19 16.94 28.26
C ALA A 251 19.50 15.57 28.38
N PRO A 252 18.19 15.52 28.66
CA PRO A 252 17.47 14.27 28.60
C PRO A 252 17.49 13.77 27.14
N GLN A 253 18.13 12.64 26.91
CA GLN A 253 17.97 11.90 25.65
C GLN A 253 16.49 11.53 25.54
N ALA A 254 15.78 12.17 24.62
CA ALA A 254 14.44 11.78 24.25
C ALA A 254 14.51 10.38 23.62
N THR A 255 14.26 9.36 24.43
CA THR A 255 14.15 7.97 23.97
C THR A 255 12.79 7.81 23.32
N THR A 256 12.76 7.77 21.98
CA THR A 256 11.57 7.30 21.28
C THR A 256 11.37 5.85 21.67
N GLU A 257 10.24 5.54 22.30
CA GLU A 257 9.94 4.16 22.70
C GLU A 257 9.84 3.28 21.45
N PRO A 258 10.52 2.10 21.42
CA PRO A 258 10.45 1.19 20.29
C PRO A 258 9.02 0.70 20.06
N GLN A 259 8.52 0.80 18.84
CA GLN A 259 7.27 0.16 18.47
C GLN A 259 7.53 -1.33 18.29
N THR A 260 6.90 -2.17 19.13
CA THR A 260 7.10 -3.63 19.11
C THR A 260 5.88 -4.33 18.53
N TYR A 261 6.10 -5.19 17.58
CA TYR A 261 5.10 -6.04 16.93
C TYR A 261 5.39 -7.50 17.21
N LEU A 262 4.46 -8.17 17.89
CA LEU A 262 4.54 -9.58 18.23
C LEU A 262 3.13 -10.18 18.16
N ALA A 263 2.93 -11.17 17.30
CA ALA A 263 1.69 -11.92 17.19
C ALA A 263 1.95 -13.40 17.54
N LEU A 264 1.17 -13.94 18.43
CA LEU A 264 1.28 -15.36 18.83
C LEU A 264 0.25 -16.25 18.12
N GLY A 265 -0.93 -15.70 17.80
CA GLY A 265 -1.99 -16.40 17.09
C GLY A 265 -1.81 -16.44 15.56
N GLY A 266 -0.85 -15.70 15.03
CA GLY A 266 -0.49 -15.74 13.61
C GLY A 266 -1.59 -15.20 12.68
N THR A 267 -1.97 -16.00 11.68
CA THR A 267 -3.01 -15.64 10.71
C THR A 267 -4.37 -15.33 11.35
N ALA A 268 -4.69 -15.94 12.50
CA ALA A 268 -5.92 -15.66 13.25
C ALA A 268 -5.89 -14.23 13.84
N ASP A 269 -4.80 -13.85 14.50
CA ASP A 269 -4.61 -12.49 15.02
C ASP A 269 -4.68 -11.46 13.88
N PHE A 270 -4.20 -11.83 12.69
CA PHE A 270 -4.26 -10.96 11.52
C PHE A 270 -5.70 -10.75 11.03
N VAL A 271 -6.51 -11.81 10.99
CA VAL A 271 -7.94 -11.68 10.64
C VAL A 271 -8.66 -10.83 11.68
N ASP A 272 -8.38 -11.02 12.98
CA ASP A 272 -8.99 -10.20 14.04
C ASP A 272 -8.57 -8.73 13.95
N TYR A 273 -7.33 -8.47 13.57
CA TYR A 273 -6.84 -7.11 13.29
C TYR A 273 -7.53 -6.45 12.09
N LEU A 274 -7.75 -7.21 11.01
CA LEU A 274 -8.41 -6.72 9.79
C LEU A 274 -9.92 -6.56 9.95
N ALA A 275 -10.56 -7.43 10.74
CA ALA A 275 -12.00 -7.49 10.90
C ALA A 275 -12.50 -6.43 11.90
N LYS A 276 -13.02 -5.34 11.36
CA LYS A 276 -13.52 -4.19 12.16
C LYS A 276 -15.01 -4.27 12.47
N ASP A 277 -15.77 -5.11 11.75
CA ASP A 277 -17.20 -5.25 11.89
C ASP A 277 -17.59 -6.24 13.00
N GLY A 278 -18.85 -6.12 13.50
CA GLY A 278 -19.43 -7.12 14.39
C GLY A 278 -19.37 -8.52 13.75
N SER A 279 -19.10 -9.54 14.56
CA SER A 279 -18.89 -10.90 14.06
C SER A 279 -20.18 -11.70 13.92
N VAL A 280 -20.28 -12.50 12.85
CA VAL A 280 -21.23 -13.61 12.71
C VAL A 280 -20.61 -14.92 13.18
N THR A 281 -19.30 -15.08 12.96
CA THR A 281 -18.51 -16.22 13.43
C THR A 281 -17.30 -15.74 14.22
N ASP A 282 -16.77 -16.60 15.07
CA ASP A 282 -15.42 -16.44 15.57
C ASP A 282 -14.42 -16.59 14.43
N THR A 283 -13.16 -16.24 14.68
CA THR A 283 -12.08 -16.46 13.72
C THR A 283 -11.72 -17.94 13.70
N PHE A 284 -11.90 -18.58 12.56
CA PHE A 284 -11.51 -19.95 12.32
C PHE A 284 -10.11 -19.99 11.70
N ARG A 285 -9.27 -20.91 12.19
CA ARG A 285 -7.97 -21.20 11.59
C ARG A 285 -7.97 -22.61 11.03
N LEU A 286 -7.63 -22.74 9.74
CA LEU A 286 -7.58 -23.98 8.98
C LEU A 286 -6.14 -24.23 8.57
N THR A 287 -5.55 -25.33 9.05
CA THR A 287 -4.17 -25.67 8.76
C THR A 287 -4.04 -27.06 8.17
N GLY A 288 -3.09 -27.26 7.30
CA GLY A 288 -2.81 -28.55 6.71
C GLY A 288 -1.63 -28.50 5.75
N GLN A 289 -1.35 -29.62 5.12
CA GLN A 289 -0.29 -29.73 4.13
C GLN A 289 -0.66 -30.75 3.05
N GLY A 290 -0.01 -30.60 1.90
CA GLY A 290 -0.09 -31.57 0.83
C GLY A 290 1.22 -31.62 0.05
N THR A 291 1.47 -32.71 -0.66
CA THR A 291 2.66 -32.88 -1.50
C THR A 291 2.28 -32.87 -2.98
N TYR A 292 3.23 -32.47 -3.80
CA TYR A 292 3.11 -32.55 -5.27
C TYR A 292 4.49 -32.80 -5.89
N ASN A 293 4.50 -33.42 -7.06
CA ASN A 293 5.73 -33.64 -7.81
C ASN A 293 5.96 -32.50 -8.79
N GLU A 294 7.19 -32.01 -8.83
CA GLU A 294 7.67 -30.99 -9.77
C GLU A 294 8.85 -31.54 -10.58
N THR A 295 8.79 -31.38 -11.90
CA THR A 295 9.92 -31.73 -12.75
C THR A 295 10.88 -30.54 -12.81
N VAL A 296 12.05 -30.66 -12.21
CA VAL A 296 13.11 -29.66 -12.23
C VAL A 296 14.25 -30.09 -13.13
N GLN A 297 14.88 -29.13 -13.80
CA GLN A 297 16.07 -29.40 -14.60
C GLN A 297 17.31 -29.34 -13.68
N GLN A 298 17.99 -30.47 -13.48
CA GLN A 298 19.23 -30.52 -12.73
C GLN A 298 20.40 -30.80 -13.65
N LEU A 299 21.56 -30.18 -13.36
CA LEU A 299 22.81 -30.46 -14.05
C LEU A 299 23.36 -31.81 -13.57
N ASP A 300 23.63 -32.71 -14.51
CA ASP A 300 24.37 -33.94 -14.21
C ASP A 300 25.89 -33.65 -14.04
N GLU A 301 26.66 -34.66 -13.62
CA GLU A 301 28.12 -34.55 -13.43
C GLU A 301 28.88 -34.10 -14.70
N ARG A 302 28.24 -34.16 -15.87
CA ARG A 302 28.79 -33.76 -17.17
C ARG A 302 28.28 -32.40 -17.65
N GLY A 303 27.50 -31.69 -16.79
CA GLY A 303 26.97 -30.38 -17.12
C GLY A 303 25.74 -30.39 -18.05
N HIS A 304 25.10 -31.55 -18.29
CA HIS A 304 23.86 -31.61 -19.06
C HIS A 304 22.64 -31.50 -18.16
N LEU A 305 21.65 -30.72 -18.61
CA LEU A 305 20.37 -30.61 -17.94
C LEU A 305 19.56 -31.92 -18.09
N ARG A 306 19.17 -32.49 -16.96
CA ARG A 306 18.22 -33.63 -16.91
C ARG A 306 16.99 -33.30 -16.12
N PRO A 307 15.81 -33.72 -16.60
CA PRO A 307 14.57 -33.58 -15.85
C PRO A 307 14.60 -34.58 -14.67
N VAL A 308 14.43 -34.08 -13.46
CA VAL A 308 14.31 -34.87 -12.23
C VAL A 308 13.01 -34.54 -11.56
N GLU A 309 12.24 -35.57 -11.16
CA GLU A 309 11.05 -35.35 -10.34
C GLU A 309 11.45 -35.15 -8.88
N VAL A 310 11.01 -34.02 -8.32
CA VAL A 310 11.24 -33.66 -6.91
C VAL A 310 9.88 -33.55 -6.24
N GLU A 311 9.71 -34.24 -5.11
CA GLU A 311 8.52 -34.08 -4.28
C GLU A 311 8.64 -32.79 -3.48
N ARG A 312 7.62 -31.96 -3.57
CA ARG A 312 7.50 -30.65 -2.89
C ARG A 312 6.36 -30.70 -1.88
N THR A 313 6.54 -30.08 -0.73
CA THR A 313 5.48 -29.93 0.28
C THR A 313 4.94 -28.51 0.25
N CYS A 314 3.61 -28.38 0.19
CA CYS A 314 2.90 -27.14 0.38
C CYS A 314 2.23 -27.17 1.75
N GLN A 315 2.59 -26.25 2.63
CA GLN A 315 1.89 -26.01 3.89
C GLN A 315 0.84 -24.93 3.67
N VAL A 316 -0.34 -25.11 4.24
CA VAL A 316 -1.49 -24.19 4.14
C VAL A 316 -1.86 -23.72 5.52
N ASP A 317 -1.97 -22.42 5.70
CA ASP A 317 -2.46 -21.78 6.92
C ASP A 317 -3.43 -20.67 6.52
N VAL A 318 -4.70 -20.88 6.79
CA VAL A 318 -5.79 -19.98 6.44
C VAL A 318 -6.54 -19.60 7.71
N ALA A 319 -6.74 -18.33 7.92
CA ALA A 319 -7.68 -17.84 8.92
C ALA A 319 -8.82 -17.09 8.23
N LEU A 320 -10.03 -17.22 8.74
CA LEU A 320 -11.21 -16.60 8.16
C LEU A 320 -12.30 -16.34 9.21
N ARG A 321 -13.07 -15.27 9.00
CA ARG A 321 -14.19 -14.87 9.84
C ARG A 321 -15.25 -14.18 8.98
N TRP A 322 -16.52 -14.39 9.27
CA TRP A 322 -17.60 -13.60 8.68
C TRP A 322 -18.09 -12.53 9.63
N GLY A 323 -18.12 -11.31 9.17
CA GLY A 323 -18.73 -10.15 9.82
C GLY A 323 -20.20 -9.96 9.41
N ILE A 324 -20.87 -9.02 10.07
CA ILE A 324 -22.26 -8.65 9.77
C ILE A 324 -22.37 -7.81 8.47
N GLY A 325 -21.29 -7.17 8.08
CA GLY A 325 -21.19 -6.38 6.85
C GLY A 325 -21.25 -7.22 5.57
N TYR A 326 -21.07 -6.59 4.44
CA TYR A 326 -21.05 -7.20 3.11
C TYR A 326 -19.70 -7.09 2.40
N ASP A 327 -18.79 -6.26 2.93
CA ASP A 327 -17.46 -6.08 2.36
C ASP A 327 -16.63 -7.36 2.51
N THR A 328 -15.91 -7.71 1.47
CA THR A 328 -14.99 -8.85 1.50
C THR A 328 -13.57 -8.31 1.61
N CYS A 329 -12.83 -8.79 2.60
CA CYS A 329 -11.42 -8.48 2.79
C CYS A 329 -10.60 -9.77 2.71
N GLU A 330 -9.91 -9.99 1.60
CA GLU A 330 -9.03 -11.13 1.40
C GLU A 330 -7.60 -10.65 1.29
N ARG A 331 -6.71 -11.27 2.07
CA ARG A 331 -5.26 -11.07 2.00
C ARG A 331 -4.61 -12.39 1.71
N SER A 332 -3.74 -12.43 0.73
CA SER A 332 -3.08 -13.67 0.34
C SER A 332 -1.56 -13.54 0.29
N PHE A 333 -0.88 -14.59 0.72
CA PHE A 333 0.57 -14.59 0.87
C PHE A 333 1.16 -15.93 0.43
N VAL A 334 2.35 -15.87 -0.12
CA VAL A 334 3.19 -17.02 -0.41
C VAL A 334 4.51 -16.84 0.33
N ASN A 335 4.79 -17.72 1.26
CA ASN A 335 5.84 -17.57 2.27
C ASN A 335 5.54 -16.32 3.13
N ILE A 336 6.17 -15.18 2.86
CA ILE A 336 5.88 -13.87 3.47
C ILE A 336 5.53 -12.81 2.42
N ILE A 337 5.56 -13.19 1.14
CA ILE A 337 5.34 -12.27 0.03
C ILE A 337 3.84 -12.08 -0.16
N ALA A 338 3.39 -10.83 -0.11
CA ALA A 338 2.01 -10.50 -0.43
C ALA A 338 1.72 -10.75 -1.92
N THR A 339 0.56 -11.33 -2.20
CA THR A 339 0.09 -11.56 -3.57
C THR A 339 -1.24 -10.83 -3.78
N PRO A 340 -1.21 -9.49 -3.94
CA PRO A 340 -2.40 -8.66 -3.99
C PRO A 340 -3.35 -9.00 -5.14
N LEU A 341 -2.85 -9.55 -6.22
CA LEU A 341 -3.65 -10.03 -7.34
C LEU A 341 -4.01 -11.52 -7.22
N GLY A 342 -3.69 -12.15 -6.07
CA GLY A 342 -4.05 -13.52 -5.75
C GLY A 342 -3.18 -14.58 -6.41
N GLY A 343 -3.81 -15.58 -7.01
CA GLY A 343 -3.15 -16.71 -7.66
C GLY A 343 -3.82 -18.05 -7.35
N THR A 344 -3.11 -19.14 -7.60
CA THR A 344 -3.65 -20.49 -7.47
C THR A 344 -4.12 -20.83 -6.06
N HIS A 345 -3.44 -20.34 -5.01
CA HIS A 345 -3.81 -20.56 -3.60
C HIS A 345 -5.12 -19.84 -3.24
N LEU A 346 -5.29 -18.58 -3.60
CA LEU A 346 -6.53 -17.83 -3.35
C LEU A 346 -7.69 -18.42 -4.13
N THR A 347 -7.49 -18.77 -5.42
CA THR A 347 -8.49 -19.45 -6.22
C THR A 347 -8.92 -20.78 -5.60
N GLY A 348 -7.98 -21.57 -5.07
CA GLY A 348 -8.26 -22.83 -4.37
C GLY A 348 -9.10 -22.62 -3.11
N PHE A 349 -8.76 -21.61 -2.32
CA PHE A 349 -9.47 -21.19 -1.11
C PHE A 349 -10.93 -20.83 -1.43
N GLU A 350 -11.14 -19.87 -2.33
CA GLU A 350 -12.47 -19.39 -2.68
C GLU A 350 -13.37 -20.52 -3.22
N GLN A 351 -12.83 -21.37 -4.12
CA GLN A 351 -13.55 -22.52 -4.65
C GLN A 351 -14.01 -23.48 -3.55
N ALA A 352 -13.13 -23.76 -2.59
CA ALA A 352 -13.39 -24.65 -1.47
C ALA A 352 -14.47 -24.08 -0.55
N VAL A 353 -14.33 -22.82 -0.12
CA VAL A 353 -15.31 -22.15 0.75
C VAL A 353 -16.68 -22.14 0.10
N VAL A 354 -16.78 -21.73 -1.15
CA VAL A 354 -18.06 -21.71 -1.89
C VAL A 354 -18.67 -23.11 -2.01
N LYS A 355 -17.85 -24.12 -2.32
CA LYS A 355 -18.31 -25.52 -2.44
C LYS A 355 -18.84 -26.05 -1.11
N VAL A 356 -18.10 -25.84 -0.02
CA VAL A 356 -18.51 -26.28 1.32
C VAL A 356 -19.81 -25.60 1.75
N MET A 357 -19.91 -24.27 1.60
CA MET A 357 -21.10 -23.53 2.00
C MET A 357 -22.33 -23.93 1.19
N ARG A 358 -22.20 -24.09 -0.14
CA ARG A 358 -23.29 -24.59 -0.99
C ARG A 358 -23.77 -25.97 -0.54
N LYS A 359 -22.85 -26.88 -0.20
CA LYS A 359 -23.17 -28.22 0.29
C LYS A 359 -23.91 -28.17 1.63
N GLN A 360 -23.42 -27.37 2.58
CA GLN A 360 -24.02 -27.21 3.90
C GLN A 360 -25.42 -26.59 3.86
N ILE A 361 -25.58 -25.53 3.06
CA ILE A 361 -26.88 -24.86 2.88
C ILE A 361 -27.88 -25.77 2.18
N SER A 362 -27.46 -26.54 1.17
CA SER A 362 -28.31 -27.52 0.50
C SER A 362 -28.79 -28.61 1.45
N ALA A 363 -27.90 -29.13 2.29
CA ALA A 363 -28.25 -30.13 3.31
C ALA A 363 -29.25 -29.60 4.36
N ASN A 364 -29.17 -28.31 4.69
CA ASN A 364 -30.02 -27.64 5.67
C ASN A 364 -31.19 -26.83 5.07
N SER A 365 -31.50 -27.05 3.80
CA SER A 365 -32.48 -26.26 3.03
C SER A 365 -33.86 -26.10 3.70
N ARG A 366 -34.37 -27.17 4.34
CA ARG A 366 -35.63 -27.14 5.09
C ARG A 366 -35.56 -26.22 6.30
N ALA A 367 -34.48 -26.30 7.08
CA ALA A 367 -34.28 -25.48 8.28
C ALA A 367 -34.11 -23.99 7.93
N LEU A 368 -33.51 -23.70 6.77
CA LEU A 368 -33.31 -22.36 6.21
C LEU A 368 -34.51 -21.83 5.42
N LYS A 369 -35.60 -22.60 5.36
CA LYS A 369 -36.83 -22.27 4.63
C LYS A 369 -36.55 -21.86 3.16
N LEU A 370 -35.63 -22.57 2.51
CA LEU A 370 -35.38 -22.38 1.09
C LEU A 370 -36.50 -23.01 0.26
N ASN A 371 -36.94 -22.29 -0.76
CA ASN A 371 -37.97 -22.71 -1.68
C ASN A 371 -37.49 -22.62 -3.15
N SER A 372 -38.24 -23.17 -4.08
CA SER A 372 -37.88 -23.22 -5.49
C SER A 372 -37.78 -21.83 -6.19
N ARG A 373 -38.27 -20.76 -5.55
CA ARG A 373 -38.21 -19.40 -6.06
C ARG A 373 -36.96 -18.65 -5.59
N ASP A 374 -36.27 -19.18 -4.55
CA ASP A 374 -35.00 -18.64 -4.11
C ASP A 374 -33.93 -18.92 -5.19
N GLY A 375 -33.05 -17.95 -5.44
CA GLY A 375 -31.99 -18.08 -6.43
C GLY A 375 -30.92 -19.10 -6.02
N LYS A 376 -30.02 -19.41 -6.94
CA LYS A 376 -28.81 -20.19 -6.63
C LYS A 376 -27.84 -19.32 -5.82
N ILE A 377 -27.17 -19.94 -4.86
CA ILE A 377 -26.10 -19.27 -4.11
C ILE A 377 -24.90 -19.05 -5.05
N GLU A 378 -24.51 -17.81 -5.23
CA GLU A 378 -23.35 -17.41 -6.01
C GLU A 378 -22.10 -17.24 -5.11
N LYS A 379 -20.93 -17.07 -5.70
CA LYS A 379 -19.66 -16.85 -5.00
C LYS A 379 -19.79 -15.63 -4.06
N ASP A 380 -20.27 -14.54 -4.58
CA ASP A 380 -20.37 -13.26 -3.87
C ASP A 380 -21.30 -13.31 -2.65
N ASP A 381 -22.34 -14.17 -2.68
CA ASP A 381 -23.21 -14.34 -1.50
C ASP A 381 -22.46 -15.01 -0.34
N VAL A 382 -21.55 -15.94 -0.68
CA VAL A 382 -20.75 -16.68 0.31
C VAL A 382 -19.62 -15.81 0.88
N LEU A 383 -18.99 -15.01 0.01
CA LEU A 383 -17.86 -14.15 0.40
C LEU A 383 -18.30 -12.85 1.08
N ALA A 384 -19.60 -12.55 1.09
CA ALA A 384 -20.14 -11.36 1.72
C ALA A 384 -19.80 -11.25 3.21
N GLY A 385 -19.05 -10.20 3.59
CA GLY A 385 -18.59 -9.98 4.96
C GLY A 385 -17.47 -10.93 5.39
N LEU A 386 -16.85 -11.64 4.46
CA LEU A 386 -15.69 -12.49 4.73
C LEU A 386 -14.44 -11.63 4.91
N THR A 387 -13.77 -11.80 6.03
CA THR A 387 -12.36 -11.41 6.20
C THR A 387 -11.53 -12.69 6.25
N ALA A 388 -10.55 -12.80 5.36
CA ALA A 388 -9.71 -13.99 5.26
C ALA A 388 -8.24 -13.62 5.01
N VAL A 389 -7.36 -14.38 5.65
CA VAL A 389 -5.92 -14.39 5.39
C VAL A 389 -5.55 -15.78 4.91
N VAL A 390 -5.04 -15.87 3.68
CA VAL A 390 -4.66 -17.13 3.04
C VAL A 390 -3.15 -17.16 2.84
N THR A 391 -2.46 -18.00 3.59
CA THR A 391 -1.03 -18.17 3.44
C THR A 391 -0.67 -19.59 3.03
N VAL A 392 0.30 -19.70 2.13
CA VAL A 392 0.92 -20.97 1.77
C VAL A 392 2.44 -20.85 1.90
N ARG A 393 3.07 -21.92 2.39
CA ARG A 393 4.53 -22.06 2.37
C ARG A 393 4.89 -23.10 1.34
N VAL A 394 5.64 -22.68 0.33
CA VAL A 394 5.99 -23.49 -0.83
C VAL A 394 7.49 -23.28 -1.12
N PRO A 395 8.29 -24.34 -1.23
CA PRO A 395 9.65 -24.21 -1.72
C PRO A 395 9.62 -23.84 -3.21
N GLU A 396 10.43 -22.86 -3.59
CA GLU A 396 10.59 -22.40 -4.99
C GLU A 396 9.26 -22.07 -5.71
N PRO A 397 8.43 -21.14 -5.17
CA PRO A 397 7.16 -20.78 -5.79
C PRO A 397 7.36 -20.10 -7.16
N GLN A 398 6.50 -20.43 -8.12
CA GLN A 398 6.50 -19.80 -9.44
C GLN A 398 5.46 -18.67 -9.45
N PHE A 399 5.90 -17.45 -9.80
CA PHE A 399 5.03 -16.28 -9.91
C PHE A 399 4.82 -15.86 -11.37
N GLU A 400 3.69 -15.23 -11.65
CA GLU A 400 3.40 -14.62 -12.94
C GLU A 400 4.05 -13.21 -12.99
N GLY A 401 5.36 -13.14 -13.17
CA GLY A 401 6.09 -11.88 -13.33
C GLY A 401 7.03 -11.54 -12.17
N GLN A 402 7.84 -10.50 -12.40
CA GLN A 402 8.90 -10.05 -11.50
C GLN A 402 8.36 -9.43 -10.20
N THR A 403 7.19 -8.83 -10.24
CA THR A 403 6.57 -8.18 -9.06
C THR A 403 6.00 -9.16 -8.04
N LYS A 404 5.95 -10.46 -8.39
CA LYS A 404 5.47 -11.56 -7.51
C LYS A 404 4.02 -11.39 -7.02
N GLU A 405 3.18 -10.67 -7.75
CA GLU A 405 1.82 -10.34 -7.35
C GLU A 405 0.82 -11.50 -7.49
N VAL A 406 1.14 -12.51 -8.31
CA VAL A 406 0.28 -13.65 -8.61
C VAL A 406 1.06 -14.96 -8.49
N LEU A 407 0.57 -15.90 -7.67
CA LEU A 407 1.14 -17.25 -7.62
C LEU A 407 0.65 -18.11 -8.80
N GLY A 408 1.59 -18.58 -9.62
CA GLY A 408 1.34 -19.43 -10.78
C GLY A 408 1.41 -20.94 -10.52
N THR A 409 2.00 -21.42 -9.40
CA THR A 409 2.22 -22.85 -9.10
C THR A 409 0.91 -23.64 -9.08
N ALA A 410 0.59 -24.31 -10.18
CA ALA A 410 -0.72 -24.93 -10.42
C ALA A 410 -1.18 -25.95 -9.37
N PRO A 411 -0.34 -26.88 -8.84
CA PRO A 411 -0.73 -27.89 -7.85
C PRO A 411 -1.25 -27.31 -6.55
N VAL A 412 -0.80 -26.11 -6.16
CA VAL A 412 -1.17 -25.45 -4.90
C VAL A 412 -2.67 -25.22 -4.80
N ARG A 413 -3.35 -24.94 -5.91
CA ARG A 413 -4.81 -24.77 -5.96
C ARG A 413 -5.55 -25.97 -5.39
N ALA A 414 -5.18 -27.17 -5.82
CA ALA A 414 -5.83 -28.40 -5.38
C ALA A 414 -5.54 -28.72 -3.92
N ILE A 415 -4.32 -28.46 -3.47
CA ILE A 415 -3.88 -28.69 -2.07
C ILE A 415 -4.64 -27.76 -1.11
N VAL A 416 -4.67 -26.45 -1.42
CA VAL A 416 -5.41 -25.47 -0.61
C VAL A 416 -6.90 -25.82 -0.58
N ALA A 417 -7.49 -26.16 -1.73
CA ALA A 417 -8.89 -26.55 -1.79
C ALA A 417 -9.18 -27.79 -0.92
N ALA A 418 -8.33 -28.80 -0.96
CA ALA A 418 -8.51 -30.02 -0.18
C ALA A 418 -8.41 -29.76 1.34
N VAL A 419 -7.42 -28.96 1.78
CA VAL A 419 -7.25 -28.59 3.20
C VAL A 419 -8.45 -27.80 3.68
N VAL A 420 -8.84 -26.74 2.94
CA VAL A 420 -9.97 -25.88 3.32
C VAL A 420 -11.29 -26.66 3.33
N GLU A 421 -11.57 -27.49 2.33
CA GLU A 421 -12.78 -28.33 2.30
C GLU A 421 -12.86 -29.24 3.51
N LYS A 422 -11.76 -29.91 3.85
CA LYS A 422 -11.69 -30.84 4.98
C LYS A 422 -11.92 -30.12 6.31
N GLU A 423 -11.10 -29.12 6.61
CA GLU A 423 -11.09 -28.46 7.91
C GLU A 423 -12.36 -27.61 8.14
N LEU A 424 -12.81 -26.84 7.12
CA LEU A 424 -14.05 -26.07 7.23
C LEU A 424 -15.27 -26.96 7.36
N THR A 425 -15.32 -28.09 6.64
CA THR A 425 -16.41 -29.06 6.81
C THR A 425 -16.44 -29.66 8.21
N ALA A 426 -15.29 -29.98 8.80
CA ALA A 426 -15.17 -30.47 10.16
C ALA A 426 -15.65 -29.43 11.19
N LEU A 427 -15.28 -28.17 11.02
CA LEU A 427 -15.74 -27.07 11.88
C LEU A 427 -17.26 -26.86 11.84
N LEU A 428 -17.83 -26.76 10.64
CA LEU A 428 -19.27 -26.52 10.44
C LEU A 428 -20.15 -27.70 10.88
N ASN A 429 -19.61 -28.92 10.93
CA ASN A 429 -20.28 -30.11 11.42
C ASN A 429 -19.94 -30.46 12.90
N SER A 430 -19.22 -29.56 13.57
CA SER A 430 -18.82 -29.78 14.96
C SER A 430 -20.04 -29.95 15.84
N PRO A 431 -20.02 -30.94 16.81
CA PRO A 431 -21.10 -31.12 17.74
C PRO A 431 -21.15 -30.05 18.86
N LYS A 432 -20.11 -29.21 18.96
CA LYS A 432 -20.03 -28.14 19.96
C LYS A 432 -21.15 -27.13 19.74
N ARG A 433 -21.88 -26.80 20.82
CA ARG A 433 -23.08 -25.94 20.78
C ARG A 433 -22.80 -24.58 20.12
N ASP A 434 -21.66 -23.96 20.46
CA ASP A 434 -21.30 -22.63 19.98
C ASP A 434 -20.98 -22.65 18.51
N LEU A 435 -20.18 -23.62 18.05
CA LEU A 435 -19.85 -23.75 16.62
C LEU A 435 -21.08 -24.07 15.76
N LYS A 436 -22.02 -24.87 16.31
CA LYS A 436 -23.28 -25.16 15.64
C LYS A 436 -24.18 -23.93 15.51
N ALA A 437 -24.19 -23.06 16.52
CA ALA A 437 -24.94 -21.80 16.48
C ALA A 437 -24.30 -20.84 15.40
N GLN A 438 -23.00 -20.73 15.40
CA GLN A 438 -22.27 -19.91 14.43
C GLN A 438 -22.46 -20.45 12.99
N ALA A 439 -22.35 -21.76 12.78
CA ALA A 439 -22.59 -22.37 11.46
C ALA A 439 -24.00 -22.07 10.96
N ARG A 440 -25.00 -22.09 11.84
CA ARG A 440 -26.37 -21.73 11.49
C ARG A 440 -26.51 -20.25 11.15
N ALA A 441 -25.97 -19.35 11.98
CA ALA A 441 -26.00 -17.91 11.75
C ALA A 441 -25.32 -17.54 10.41
N LEU A 442 -24.19 -18.19 10.10
CA LEU A 442 -23.49 -18.01 8.83
C LEU A 442 -24.35 -18.46 7.65
N GLN A 443 -25.00 -19.62 7.73
CA GLN A 443 -25.89 -20.11 6.68
C GLN A 443 -27.08 -19.17 6.46
N GLU A 444 -27.69 -18.67 7.55
CA GLU A 444 -28.80 -17.70 7.51
C GLU A 444 -28.35 -16.37 6.85
N LYS A 445 -27.12 -15.88 7.19
CA LYS A 445 -26.54 -14.70 6.55
C LYS A 445 -26.38 -14.91 5.04
N ILE A 446 -25.74 -15.99 4.60
CA ILE A 446 -25.50 -16.26 3.16
C ILE A 446 -26.83 -16.36 2.39
N VAL A 447 -27.84 -16.98 2.97
CA VAL A 447 -29.18 -17.04 2.38
C VAL A 447 -29.83 -15.65 2.30
N GLY A 448 -29.63 -14.81 3.33
CA GLY A 448 -30.04 -13.42 3.33
C GLY A 448 -29.40 -12.61 2.20
N GLU A 449 -28.09 -12.75 2.00
CA GLU A 449 -27.34 -12.08 0.92
C GLU A 449 -27.81 -12.53 -0.48
N MET A 450 -28.02 -13.84 -0.67
CA MET A 450 -28.60 -14.36 -1.90
C MET A 450 -29.97 -13.73 -2.20
N ARG A 451 -30.87 -13.66 -1.21
CA ARG A 451 -32.19 -13.05 -1.35
C ARG A 451 -32.10 -11.55 -1.67
N ALA A 452 -31.21 -10.84 -1.00
CA ALA A 452 -30.94 -9.42 -1.25
C ALA A 452 -30.47 -9.20 -2.70
N ARG A 453 -29.52 -10.01 -3.16
CA ARG A 453 -29.02 -9.95 -4.54
C ARG A 453 -30.10 -10.23 -5.59
N VAL A 454 -30.92 -11.27 -5.38
CA VAL A 454 -32.03 -11.63 -6.28
C VAL A 454 -33.07 -10.50 -6.31
N SER A 455 -33.41 -9.94 -5.15
CA SER A 455 -34.34 -8.80 -5.05
C SER A 455 -33.80 -7.56 -5.79
N ALA A 456 -32.50 -7.25 -5.61
CA ALA A 456 -31.86 -6.12 -6.29
C ALA A 456 -31.85 -6.33 -7.83
N ARG A 457 -31.57 -7.57 -8.31
CA ARG A 457 -31.66 -7.88 -9.75
C ARG A 457 -33.08 -7.73 -10.29
N MET A 458 -34.10 -8.22 -9.57
CA MET A 458 -35.50 -8.03 -9.96
C MET A 458 -35.89 -6.55 -10.01
N HIS A 459 -35.51 -5.76 -9.01
CA HIS A 459 -35.76 -4.32 -9.01
C HIS A 459 -35.07 -3.62 -10.19
N LYS A 460 -33.79 -3.95 -10.47
CA LYS A 460 -33.06 -3.44 -11.64
C LYS A 460 -33.75 -3.83 -12.96
N GLU A 461 -34.28 -5.04 -13.06
CA GLU A 461 -34.98 -5.52 -14.27
C GLU A 461 -36.35 -4.84 -14.42
N ILE A 462 -37.10 -4.67 -13.33
CA ILE A 462 -38.37 -3.93 -13.32
C ILE A 462 -38.12 -2.46 -13.67
N THR A 463 -37.10 -1.83 -13.10
CA THR A 463 -36.69 -0.47 -13.43
C THR A 463 -36.25 -0.37 -14.88
N ARG A 464 -35.44 -1.32 -15.39
CA ARG A 464 -35.02 -1.36 -16.79
C ARG A 464 -36.20 -1.55 -17.75
N ARG A 465 -37.20 -2.36 -17.39
CA ARG A 465 -38.45 -2.49 -18.18
C ARG A 465 -39.28 -1.23 -18.15
N LYS A 466 -39.34 -0.53 -17.00
CA LYS A 466 -39.96 0.81 -16.90
C LYS A 466 -39.17 1.84 -17.70
N THR A 467 -37.84 1.83 -17.63
CA THR A 467 -36.96 2.77 -18.34
C THR A 467 -36.87 2.51 -19.84
N ALA A 468 -37.13 1.28 -20.30
CA ALA A 468 -37.26 0.98 -21.74
C ALA A 468 -38.57 1.53 -22.34
N LEU A 469 -39.53 1.88 -21.49
CA LEU A 469 -40.78 2.55 -21.86
C LEU A 469 -40.77 4.07 -21.60
N GLU A 470 -39.84 4.54 -20.75
CA GLU A 470 -39.63 5.94 -20.45
C GLU A 470 -38.16 6.28 -20.74
N THR A 471 -37.94 7.20 -21.66
CA THR A 471 -36.59 7.73 -22.02
C THR A 471 -35.78 8.07 -20.79
N SER A 472 -34.56 7.53 -20.70
CA SER A 472 -33.58 7.73 -19.63
C SER A 472 -33.48 9.21 -19.20
N THR A 473 -34.06 9.58 -18.10
CA THR A 473 -33.89 10.92 -17.52
C THR A 473 -32.74 10.87 -16.51
N LEU A 474 -31.57 11.35 -16.95
CA LEU A 474 -30.49 11.75 -16.03
C LEU A 474 -31.03 12.77 -15.03
N PRO A 475 -30.44 12.88 -13.82
CA PRO A 475 -30.92 13.86 -12.84
C PRO A 475 -31.03 15.25 -13.46
N ALA A 476 -32.17 15.90 -13.31
CA ALA A 476 -32.45 17.23 -13.90
C ALA A 476 -31.43 18.30 -13.54
N LYS A 477 -30.69 18.10 -12.44
CA LYS A 477 -29.62 18.98 -11.99
C LYS A 477 -28.25 18.76 -12.71
N LEU A 478 -28.08 17.69 -13.46
CA LEU A 478 -26.86 17.45 -14.23
C LEU A 478 -26.80 18.40 -15.42
N ALA A 479 -25.69 19.14 -15.54
CA ALA A 479 -25.34 19.82 -16.77
C ALA A 479 -24.29 18.96 -17.51
N ASP A 480 -24.76 18.05 -18.37
CA ASP A 480 -23.90 17.08 -19.04
C ASP A 480 -22.99 17.72 -20.11
N CYS A 481 -21.92 17.01 -20.50
CA CYS A 481 -21.07 17.36 -21.62
C CYS A 481 -21.64 16.79 -22.92
N ARG A 482 -21.16 17.30 -24.06
CA ARG A 482 -21.60 16.87 -25.37
C ARG A 482 -20.86 15.65 -25.90
N SER A 483 -19.62 15.46 -25.45
CA SER A 483 -18.78 14.35 -25.89
C SER A 483 -19.20 13.05 -25.20
N ASP A 484 -19.29 11.98 -25.97
CA ASP A 484 -19.50 10.61 -25.50
C ASP A 484 -18.16 9.86 -25.32
N ASP A 485 -17.04 10.50 -25.63
CA ASP A 485 -15.71 9.92 -25.42
C ASP A 485 -15.31 9.98 -23.93
N VAL A 486 -15.35 8.82 -23.29
CA VAL A 486 -15.00 8.66 -21.86
C VAL A 486 -13.60 9.18 -21.55
N ALA A 487 -12.63 8.97 -22.45
CA ALA A 487 -11.24 9.35 -22.19
C ALA A 487 -11.04 10.85 -22.01
N THR A 488 -11.85 11.66 -22.73
CA THR A 488 -11.77 13.12 -22.69
C THR A 488 -12.82 13.76 -21.79
N SER A 489 -13.86 13.02 -21.38
CA SER A 489 -14.97 13.52 -20.58
C SER A 489 -14.64 13.60 -19.10
N GLU A 490 -15.02 14.70 -18.45
CA GLU A 490 -14.74 15.00 -17.06
C GLU A 490 -16.05 15.37 -16.34
N LEU A 491 -16.27 14.79 -15.17
CA LEU A 491 -17.39 15.13 -14.29
C LEU A 491 -16.89 15.97 -13.12
N PHE A 492 -17.35 17.19 -12.99
CA PHE A 492 -17.14 18.01 -11.81
C PHE A 492 -18.32 17.84 -10.85
N ILE A 493 -18.06 17.38 -9.63
CA ILE A 493 -19.03 17.39 -8.54
C ILE A 493 -18.82 18.70 -7.78
N VAL A 494 -19.80 19.59 -7.86
CA VAL A 494 -19.67 20.98 -7.42
C VAL A 494 -20.51 21.21 -6.16
N GLU A 495 -19.91 21.85 -5.17
CA GLU A 495 -20.59 22.21 -3.93
C GLU A 495 -21.54 23.40 -4.16
N GLY A 496 -22.80 23.17 -3.84
CA GLY A 496 -23.84 24.20 -3.83
C GLY A 496 -24.36 24.65 -5.20
N ASP A 497 -25.56 25.26 -5.19
CA ASP A 497 -26.18 25.80 -6.41
C ASP A 497 -25.58 27.16 -6.83
N SER A 498 -24.94 27.90 -5.91
CA SER A 498 -24.32 29.20 -6.19
C SER A 498 -23.07 29.05 -7.06
N ALA A 499 -22.21 28.10 -6.74
CA ALA A 499 -21.03 27.79 -7.54
C ALA A 499 -21.38 27.17 -8.91
N LEU A 500 -22.53 26.46 -9.01
CA LEU A 500 -22.99 25.87 -10.27
C LEU A 500 -23.21 26.91 -11.37
N GLY A 501 -23.80 28.08 -11.03
CA GLY A 501 -24.03 29.15 -12.01
C GLY A 501 -22.77 29.65 -12.63
N THR A 502 -21.76 29.92 -11.83
CA THR A 502 -20.42 30.36 -12.25
C THR A 502 -19.71 29.24 -13.03
N ALA A 503 -19.74 28.01 -12.53
CA ALA A 503 -19.12 26.87 -13.18
C ALA A 503 -19.73 26.53 -14.54
N LYS A 504 -21.06 26.71 -14.73
CA LYS A 504 -21.72 26.54 -16.05
C LYS A 504 -21.18 27.49 -17.10
N ASN A 505 -20.87 28.73 -16.71
CA ASN A 505 -20.31 29.72 -17.61
C ASN A 505 -18.78 29.54 -17.81
N ALA A 506 -18.11 28.89 -16.86
CA ALA A 506 -16.66 28.66 -16.85
C ALA A 506 -16.25 27.41 -17.64
N ARG A 507 -17.11 26.36 -17.68
CA ARG A 507 -16.78 25.06 -18.23
C ARG A 507 -16.62 25.04 -19.74
N ASN A 508 -15.83 24.10 -20.23
CA ASN A 508 -15.91 23.65 -21.62
C ASN A 508 -17.06 22.64 -21.75
N SER A 509 -18.19 23.07 -22.37
CA SER A 509 -19.38 22.24 -22.53
C SER A 509 -19.19 21.01 -23.43
N GLU A 510 -18.09 20.93 -24.18
CA GLU A 510 -17.80 19.78 -25.03
C GLU A 510 -17.47 18.54 -24.20
N ASN A 511 -16.59 18.68 -23.19
CA ASN A 511 -16.07 17.55 -22.43
C ASN A 511 -16.16 17.68 -20.90
N GLN A 512 -16.77 18.76 -20.39
CA GLN A 512 -16.93 18.96 -18.94
C GLN A 512 -18.41 18.96 -18.52
N ALA A 513 -18.78 17.97 -17.73
CA ALA A 513 -20.09 17.84 -17.09
C ALA A 513 -20.03 18.39 -15.66
N LEU A 514 -21.16 18.92 -15.16
CA LEU A 514 -21.29 19.47 -13.82
C LEU A 514 -22.48 18.82 -13.09
N LEU A 515 -22.23 18.31 -11.89
CA LEU A 515 -23.24 17.80 -10.99
C LEU A 515 -23.19 18.59 -9.67
N PRO A 516 -24.16 19.46 -9.38
CA PRO A 516 -24.22 20.12 -8.09
C PRO A 516 -24.71 19.15 -7.00
N ILE A 517 -24.12 19.26 -5.82
CA ILE A 517 -24.58 18.59 -4.61
C ILE A 517 -25.05 19.62 -3.60
N ARG A 518 -26.15 19.31 -2.89
CA ARG A 518 -26.76 20.23 -1.90
C ARG A 518 -26.32 19.82 -0.50
N GLY A 519 -25.38 20.57 0.05
CA GLY A 519 -24.90 20.38 1.42
C GLY A 519 -24.14 19.06 1.63
N LYS A 520 -24.05 18.64 2.88
CA LYS A 520 -23.33 17.43 3.31
C LYS A 520 -24.12 16.19 2.91
N ILE A 521 -23.53 15.32 2.09
CA ILE A 521 -24.13 14.04 1.72
C ILE A 521 -24.13 13.07 2.91
N LEU A 522 -24.86 11.97 2.77
CA LEU A 522 -24.91 10.93 3.80
C LEU A 522 -23.52 10.36 4.08
N ASN A 523 -23.17 10.23 5.37
CA ASN A 523 -21.97 9.52 5.77
C ASN A 523 -22.16 8.00 5.57
N VAL A 524 -21.67 7.49 4.46
CA VAL A 524 -21.84 6.08 4.06
C VAL A 524 -20.95 5.10 4.84
N GLN A 525 -20.04 5.59 5.69
CA GLN A 525 -19.29 4.75 6.62
C GLN A 525 -20.19 4.21 7.74
N LYS A 526 -21.23 4.99 8.11
CA LYS A 526 -22.19 4.65 9.17
C LYS A 526 -23.52 4.11 8.65
N ALA A 527 -23.83 4.35 7.38
CA ALA A 527 -25.13 4.03 6.79
C ALA A 527 -25.11 2.67 6.10
N SER A 528 -26.28 2.03 6.03
CA SER A 528 -26.44 0.82 5.24
C SER A 528 -26.40 1.12 3.73
N ALA A 529 -26.15 0.10 2.91
CA ALA A 529 -26.20 0.23 1.45
C ALA A 529 -27.61 0.64 0.96
N ALA A 530 -28.66 0.22 1.65
CA ALA A 530 -30.03 0.62 1.35
C ALA A 530 -30.25 2.12 1.62
N ASP A 531 -29.80 2.63 2.75
CA ASP A 531 -29.90 4.05 3.10
C ASP A 531 -29.10 4.91 2.12
N MET A 532 -27.93 4.45 1.73
CA MET A 532 -27.09 5.13 0.72
C MET A 532 -27.82 5.25 -0.62
N LEU A 533 -28.47 4.19 -1.10
CA LEU A 533 -29.24 4.22 -2.35
C LEU A 533 -30.54 5.04 -2.25
N HIS A 534 -31.13 5.20 -1.05
CA HIS A 534 -32.27 6.06 -0.82
C HIS A 534 -31.90 7.54 -0.68
N ASN A 535 -30.64 7.84 -0.41
CA ASN A 535 -30.16 9.22 -0.35
C ASN A 535 -30.08 9.82 -1.75
N ALA A 536 -30.82 10.90 -2.00
CA ALA A 536 -30.97 11.50 -3.33
C ALA A 536 -29.64 11.96 -3.94
N GLU A 537 -28.71 12.48 -3.11
CA GLU A 537 -27.41 12.96 -3.57
C GLU A 537 -26.46 11.78 -3.93
N CYS A 538 -26.40 10.76 -3.07
CA CYS A 538 -25.61 9.54 -3.34
C CYS A 538 -26.14 8.82 -4.59
N ALA A 539 -27.45 8.64 -4.68
CA ALA A 539 -28.10 8.01 -5.83
C ALA A 539 -27.83 8.78 -7.14
N ALA A 540 -27.88 10.11 -7.10
CA ALA A 540 -27.57 10.96 -8.25
C ALA A 540 -26.14 10.80 -8.72
N ILE A 541 -25.16 10.78 -7.78
CA ILE A 541 -23.75 10.58 -8.11
C ILE A 541 -23.54 9.21 -8.79
N ILE A 542 -24.08 8.13 -8.21
CA ILE A 542 -23.97 6.77 -8.75
C ILE A 542 -24.58 6.69 -10.15
N GLN A 543 -25.77 7.28 -10.34
CA GLN A 543 -26.47 7.30 -11.61
C GLN A 543 -25.67 8.08 -12.68
N VAL A 544 -25.12 9.23 -12.33
CA VAL A 544 -24.35 10.08 -13.26
C VAL A 544 -23.03 9.43 -13.63
N VAL A 545 -22.30 8.82 -12.69
CA VAL A 545 -21.07 8.06 -12.97
C VAL A 545 -21.37 6.88 -13.90
N GLY A 546 -22.52 6.24 -13.76
CA GLY A 546 -23.01 5.20 -14.67
C GLY A 546 -22.41 3.81 -14.48
N ALA A 547 -21.42 3.67 -13.59
CA ALA A 547 -20.67 2.43 -13.36
C ALA A 547 -21.32 1.50 -12.32
N GLY A 548 -22.43 1.87 -11.69
CA GLY A 548 -23.03 1.16 -10.56
C GLY A 548 -22.32 1.45 -9.24
N SER A 549 -22.52 0.61 -8.22
CA SER A 549 -21.91 0.76 -6.90
C SER A 549 -21.71 -0.58 -6.19
N GLY A 550 -20.71 -0.66 -5.32
CA GLY A 550 -20.38 -1.87 -4.54
C GLY A 550 -20.16 -3.07 -5.45
N ARG A 551 -20.86 -4.17 -5.19
CA ARG A 551 -20.72 -5.41 -5.97
C ARG A 551 -21.19 -5.34 -7.43
N THR A 552 -21.98 -4.34 -7.77
CA THR A 552 -22.47 -4.16 -9.15
C THR A 552 -21.65 -3.13 -9.93
N PHE A 553 -20.54 -2.67 -9.33
CA PHE A 553 -19.68 -1.68 -9.96
C PHE A 553 -18.91 -2.30 -11.13
N ASP A 554 -18.98 -1.63 -12.29
CA ASP A 554 -18.25 -1.98 -13.49
C ASP A 554 -17.59 -0.73 -14.09
N ILE A 555 -16.27 -0.64 -13.99
CA ILE A 555 -15.50 0.51 -14.45
C ILE A 555 -15.60 0.75 -15.97
N SER A 556 -15.87 -0.31 -16.74
CA SER A 556 -16.05 -0.22 -18.19
C SER A 556 -17.31 0.54 -18.58
N SER A 557 -18.29 0.57 -17.67
CA SER A 557 -19.57 1.27 -17.85
C SER A 557 -19.52 2.74 -17.38
N ALA A 558 -18.36 3.20 -16.86
CA ALA A 558 -18.21 4.58 -16.37
C ALA A 558 -18.31 5.58 -17.53
N ARG A 559 -19.13 6.61 -17.37
CA ARG A 559 -19.40 7.64 -18.38
C ARG A 559 -18.28 8.68 -18.51
N TYR A 560 -17.44 8.82 -17.50
CA TYR A 560 -16.41 9.85 -17.44
C TYR A 560 -15.04 9.27 -17.12
N GLY A 561 -14.01 9.77 -17.80
CA GLY A 561 -12.61 9.39 -17.57
C GLY A 561 -12.02 10.02 -16.31
N LYS A 562 -12.59 11.17 -15.88
CA LYS A 562 -12.20 11.82 -14.63
C LYS A 562 -13.42 12.28 -13.86
N VAL A 563 -13.40 12.09 -12.54
CA VAL A 563 -14.33 12.69 -11.60
C VAL A 563 -13.56 13.65 -10.71
N ILE A 564 -13.94 14.92 -10.71
CA ILE A 564 -13.23 16.00 -10.04
C ILE A 564 -14.13 16.56 -8.96
N LEU A 565 -13.70 16.44 -7.70
CA LEU A 565 -14.37 16.97 -6.53
C LEU A 565 -14.03 18.46 -6.40
N MET A 566 -14.98 19.32 -6.59
CA MET A 566 -14.80 20.78 -6.56
C MET A 566 -15.63 21.36 -5.40
N THR A 567 -14.99 21.50 -4.24
CA THR A 567 -15.57 22.01 -2.98
C THR A 567 -14.91 23.32 -2.61
N ASP A 568 -15.57 24.09 -1.77
CA ASP A 568 -15.06 25.33 -1.21
C ASP A 568 -13.77 25.09 -0.39
N ALA A 569 -12.97 26.14 -0.21
CA ALA A 569 -11.68 26.06 0.51
C ALA A 569 -11.84 26.22 2.03
N ASP A 570 -13.03 26.08 2.55
CA ASP A 570 -13.36 26.19 3.97
C ASP A 570 -13.49 24.81 4.66
N VAL A 571 -13.81 24.80 5.95
CA VAL A 571 -13.97 23.59 6.75
C VAL A 571 -15.16 22.74 6.31
N ASP A 572 -16.24 23.36 5.84
CA ASP A 572 -17.42 22.66 5.35
C ASP A 572 -17.14 21.97 4.01
N GLY A 573 -16.44 22.65 3.09
CA GLY A 573 -15.99 22.07 1.83
C GLY A 573 -15.01 20.91 2.03
N ALA A 574 -14.11 21.01 3.02
CA ALA A 574 -13.23 19.90 3.41
C ALA A 574 -14.02 18.69 3.92
N HIS A 575 -15.07 18.93 4.73
CA HIS A 575 -15.95 17.86 5.20
C HIS A 575 -16.76 17.23 4.06
N ILE A 576 -17.32 18.03 3.15
CA ILE A 576 -18.05 17.53 1.97
C ILE A 576 -17.14 16.68 1.09
N ARG A 577 -15.91 17.13 0.86
CA ARG A 577 -14.90 16.36 0.12
C ARG A 577 -14.59 15.02 0.79
N THR A 578 -14.46 15.00 2.12
CA THR A 578 -14.24 13.76 2.88
C THR A 578 -15.44 12.80 2.77
N LEU A 579 -16.68 13.29 2.82
CA LEU A 579 -17.89 12.48 2.62
C LEU A 579 -17.94 11.89 1.19
N LEU A 580 -17.61 12.69 0.17
CA LEU A 580 -17.52 12.22 -1.20
C LEU A 580 -16.43 11.16 -1.37
N LEU A 581 -15.24 11.38 -0.82
CA LEU A 581 -14.15 10.40 -0.85
C LEU A 581 -14.56 9.11 -0.13
N THR A 582 -15.30 9.19 0.99
CA THR A 582 -15.84 8.01 1.68
C THR A 582 -16.81 7.24 0.76
N LEU A 583 -17.68 7.93 0.01
CA LEU A 583 -18.58 7.29 -0.96
C LEU A 583 -17.79 6.57 -2.07
N PHE A 584 -16.80 7.24 -2.67
CA PHE A 584 -15.98 6.63 -3.72
C PHE A 584 -15.16 5.46 -3.18
N PHE A 585 -14.57 5.60 -2.00
CA PHE A 585 -13.75 4.55 -1.39
C PHE A 585 -14.56 3.29 -1.05
N ARG A 586 -15.77 3.46 -0.48
CA ARG A 586 -16.61 2.33 -0.04
C ARG A 586 -17.38 1.66 -1.18
N TYR A 587 -17.85 2.42 -2.14
CA TYR A 587 -18.81 1.92 -3.14
C TYR A 587 -18.34 2.00 -4.59
N MET A 588 -17.29 2.77 -4.89
CA MET A 588 -16.75 2.97 -6.24
C MET A 588 -15.22 2.93 -6.24
N ARG A 589 -14.62 2.10 -5.38
CA ARG A 589 -13.18 2.00 -5.17
C ARG A 589 -12.37 1.79 -6.46
N PRO A 590 -12.81 0.98 -7.45
CA PRO A 590 -12.07 0.85 -8.71
C PRO A 590 -11.89 2.16 -9.49
N MET A 591 -12.71 3.20 -9.23
CA MET A 591 -12.47 4.53 -9.80
C MET A 591 -11.21 5.19 -9.22
N ILE A 592 -10.94 4.98 -7.93
CA ILE A 592 -9.73 5.50 -7.26
C ILE A 592 -8.51 4.69 -7.72
N GLU A 593 -8.60 3.38 -7.74
CA GLU A 593 -7.53 2.47 -8.18
C GLU A 593 -7.12 2.73 -9.63
N ALA A 594 -8.10 2.97 -10.51
CA ALA A 594 -7.85 3.39 -11.89
C ALA A 594 -7.36 4.85 -12.02
N GLY A 595 -7.24 5.57 -10.89
CA GLY A 595 -6.78 6.95 -10.85
C GLY A 595 -7.69 7.94 -11.56
N ARG A 596 -9.00 7.70 -11.57
CA ARG A 596 -10.02 8.57 -12.19
C ARG A 596 -10.63 9.58 -11.24
N VAL A 597 -10.28 9.58 -9.95
CA VAL A 597 -10.82 10.51 -8.93
C VAL A 597 -9.78 11.58 -8.62
N TYR A 598 -10.21 12.84 -8.61
CA TYR A 598 -9.35 14.00 -8.37
C TYR A 598 -10.05 14.97 -7.41
N ALA A 599 -9.27 15.74 -6.66
CA ALA A 599 -9.71 16.93 -5.96
C ALA A 599 -9.18 18.16 -6.69
N ALA A 600 -10.06 19.12 -6.97
CA ALA A 600 -9.66 20.42 -7.47
C ALA A 600 -8.94 21.21 -6.39
N VAL A 601 -7.92 21.98 -6.79
CA VAL A 601 -7.20 22.88 -5.91
C VAL A 601 -7.40 24.31 -6.41
N PRO A 602 -8.49 24.98 -5.96
CA PRO A 602 -8.71 26.39 -6.31
C PRO A 602 -7.66 27.27 -5.60
N PRO A 603 -7.36 28.47 -6.13
CA PRO A 603 -6.48 29.40 -5.44
C PRO A 603 -7.12 29.94 -4.16
N LEU A 604 -6.30 30.18 -3.14
CA LEU A 604 -6.71 30.81 -1.88
C LEU A 604 -6.69 32.33 -1.96
N HIS A 605 -5.75 32.90 -2.74
CA HIS A 605 -5.59 34.34 -2.81
C HIS A 605 -5.40 34.82 -4.25
N ARG A 606 -5.84 36.06 -4.47
CA ARG A 606 -5.68 36.82 -5.71
C ARG A 606 -4.95 38.14 -5.43
N ILE A 607 -3.86 38.39 -6.13
CA ILE A 607 -3.04 39.59 -6.00
C ILE A 607 -3.12 40.38 -7.31
N GLU A 608 -3.64 41.60 -7.26
CA GLU A 608 -3.62 42.51 -8.40
C GLU A 608 -2.34 43.37 -8.36
N VAL A 609 -1.44 43.13 -9.29
CA VAL A 609 -0.21 43.89 -9.40
C VAL A 609 -0.41 45.09 -10.35
N SER A 610 -0.06 46.28 -9.85
CA SER A 610 -0.23 47.52 -10.58
C SER A 610 0.65 47.57 -11.80
N ALA A 611 0.12 48.13 -12.89
CA ALA A 611 0.86 48.29 -14.13
C ALA A 611 1.99 49.33 -13.95
N LYS A 612 3.20 48.98 -14.33
CA LYS A 612 4.33 49.93 -14.41
C LYS A 612 4.58 50.33 -15.88
N GLY A 613 4.22 51.54 -16.25
CA GLY A 613 4.35 52.03 -17.62
C GLY A 613 3.31 51.43 -18.62
N ARG A 614 3.77 51.01 -19.80
CA ARG A 614 2.92 50.42 -20.85
C ARG A 614 2.52 48.94 -20.63
N LYS A 615 2.91 48.30 -19.50
CA LYS A 615 2.56 46.90 -19.19
C LYS A 615 1.12 46.79 -18.68
N LYS A 616 0.44 45.73 -19.09
CA LYS A 616 -0.93 45.40 -18.60
C LYS A 616 -0.91 45.12 -17.08
N LYS A 617 -2.05 45.31 -16.41
CA LYS A 617 -2.28 44.82 -15.06
C LYS A 617 -2.06 43.31 -15.05
N GLU A 618 -1.38 42.81 -14.07
CA GLU A 618 -1.07 41.40 -13.88
C GLU A 618 -1.85 40.92 -12.66
N VAL A 619 -2.43 39.74 -12.75
CA VAL A 619 -3.09 39.05 -11.64
C VAL A 619 -2.24 37.83 -11.31
N ILE A 620 -1.89 37.65 -10.04
CA ILE A 620 -1.17 36.49 -9.55
C ILE A 620 -2.08 35.77 -8.57
N TYR A 621 -2.22 34.45 -8.74
CA TYR A 621 -2.93 33.57 -7.83
C TYR A 621 -1.94 32.81 -6.96
N THR A 622 -2.29 32.62 -5.68
CA THR A 622 -1.50 31.78 -4.76
C THR A 622 -2.40 30.73 -4.10
N TYR A 623 -1.82 29.56 -3.84
CA TYR A 623 -2.56 28.36 -3.42
C TYR A 623 -2.28 27.99 -1.95
N SER A 624 -1.38 28.70 -1.27
CA SER A 624 -1.13 28.60 0.15
C SER A 624 -0.79 29.97 0.74
N ASP A 625 -0.92 30.10 2.08
CA ASP A 625 -0.53 31.30 2.81
C ASP A 625 0.98 31.54 2.72
N GLU A 626 1.78 30.47 2.73
CA GLU A 626 3.24 30.53 2.53
C GLU A 626 3.61 31.06 1.14
N GLU A 627 2.93 30.58 0.09
CA GLU A 627 3.13 31.08 -1.27
C GLU A 627 2.76 32.54 -1.40
N LEU A 628 1.69 32.98 -0.71
CA LEU A 628 1.31 34.40 -0.62
C LEU A 628 2.44 35.22 -0.06
N VAL A 629 2.96 34.90 1.14
CA VAL A 629 4.03 35.63 1.81
C VAL A 629 5.28 35.69 0.93
N ASN A 630 5.66 34.59 0.34
CA ASN A 630 6.83 34.52 -0.54
C ASN A 630 6.65 35.37 -1.82
N THR A 631 5.43 35.37 -2.38
CA THR A 631 5.09 36.18 -3.57
C THR A 631 5.10 37.67 -3.25
N LEU A 632 4.52 38.08 -2.13
CA LEU A 632 4.51 39.47 -1.68
C LEU A 632 5.94 39.98 -1.49
N ARG A 633 6.79 39.22 -0.77
CA ARG A 633 8.22 39.56 -0.57
C ARG A 633 8.98 39.71 -1.92
N LYS A 634 8.66 38.86 -2.89
CA LYS A 634 9.26 38.93 -4.24
C LYS A 634 8.83 40.18 -4.98
N LEU A 635 7.55 40.54 -4.91
CA LEU A 635 7.00 41.76 -5.53
C LEU A 635 7.60 43.01 -4.92
N GLU A 636 7.73 43.07 -3.58
CA GLU A 636 8.39 44.16 -2.85
C GLU A 636 9.86 44.34 -3.24
N LYS A 637 10.63 43.24 -3.29
CA LYS A 637 12.03 43.26 -3.75
C LYS A 637 12.17 43.76 -5.20
N GLN A 638 11.16 43.52 -6.03
CA GLN A 638 11.12 44.01 -7.43
C GLN A 638 10.61 45.45 -7.56
N GLY A 639 10.24 46.10 -6.42
CA GLY A 639 9.67 47.44 -6.40
C GLY A 639 8.33 47.55 -7.14
N ARG A 640 7.52 46.46 -7.13
CA ARG A 640 6.22 46.41 -7.76
C ARG A 640 5.15 46.73 -6.72
N THR A 641 4.21 47.57 -7.09
CA THR A 641 3.06 47.90 -6.22
C THR A 641 1.89 46.95 -6.50
N PHE A 642 1.22 46.52 -5.51
CA PHE A 642 0.05 45.63 -5.61
C PHE A 642 -1.05 46.12 -4.68
N LYS A 643 -2.29 45.70 -4.96
CA LYS A 643 -3.42 45.92 -4.08
C LYS A 643 -3.40 44.90 -2.95
N GLU A 644 -4.14 45.18 -1.89
CA GLU A 644 -4.36 44.22 -0.80
C GLU A 644 -4.83 42.88 -1.39
N PRO A 645 -4.19 41.75 -1.03
CA PRO A 645 -4.57 40.44 -1.55
C PRO A 645 -6.00 40.09 -1.17
N GLN A 646 -6.79 39.68 -2.15
CA GLN A 646 -8.14 39.18 -1.92
C GLN A 646 -8.05 37.70 -1.54
N ARG A 647 -8.60 37.29 -0.40
CA ARG A 647 -8.74 35.89 -0.02
C ARG A 647 -10.09 35.37 -0.53
N TYR A 648 -10.09 34.21 -1.18
CA TYR A 648 -11.30 33.50 -1.56
C TYR A 648 -11.71 32.53 -0.45
N LYS A 649 -12.94 32.65 0.06
CA LYS A 649 -13.53 31.74 1.04
C LYS A 649 -14.29 30.60 0.37
N GLY A 650 -14.84 30.84 -0.82
CA GLY A 650 -15.57 29.84 -1.59
C GLY A 650 -15.53 30.09 -3.09
N LEU A 651 -15.88 29.06 -3.86
CA LEU A 651 -15.91 29.07 -5.33
C LEU A 651 -16.92 30.09 -5.89
N GLY A 652 -17.98 30.41 -5.11
CA GLY A 652 -18.99 31.39 -5.47
C GLY A 652 -18.49 32.84 -5.49
N GLU A 653 -17.34 33.13 -4.88
CA GLU A 653 -16.69 34.45 -4.89
C GLU A 653 -15.90 34.74 -6.16
N MET A 654 -15.64 33.70 -6.96
CA MET A 654 -14.92 33.80 -8.21
C MET A 654 -15.89 34.10 -9.35
N ASP A 655 -15.47 34.96 -10.28
CA ASP A 655 -16.21 35.10 -11.54
C ASP A 655 -15.89 33.90 -12.50
N ALA A 656 -16.72 33.77 -13.54
CA ALA A 656 -16.61 32.61 -14.44
C ALA A 656 -15.23 32.52 -15.16
N HIS A 657 -14.62 33.67 -15.46
CA HIS A 657 -13.30 33.69 -16.10
C HIS A 657 -12.19 33.23 -15.13
N GLN A 658 -12.25 33.71 -13.87
CA GLN A 658 -11.31 33.32 -12.83
C GLN A 658 -11.41 31.82 -12.55
N LEU A 659 -12.64 31.29 -12.40
CA LEU A 659 -12.88 29.88 -12.16
C LEU A 659 -12.42 29.01 -13.34
N ALA A 660 -12.66 29.47 -14.57
CA ALA A 660 -12.18 28.80 -15.78
C ALA A 660 -10.65 28.72 -15.78
N GLU A 661 -9.97 29.87 -15.68
CA GLU A 661 -8.52 29.99 -15.80
C GLU A 661 -7.77 29.22 -14.69
N THR A 662 -8.27 29.25 -13.45
CA THR A 662 -7.52 28.69 -12.30
C THR A 662 -7.87 27.25 -11.95
N THR A 663 -9.13 26.82 -12.22
CA THR A 663 -9.66 25.57 -11.64
C THR A 663 -10.23 24.60 -12.67
N MET A 664 -10.73 25.07 -13.82
CA MET A 664 -11.41 24.21 -14.78
C MET A 664 -10.61 23.97 -16.07
N GLU A 665 -9.82 24.92 -16.53
CA GLU A 665 -9.07 24.83 -17.77
C GLU A 665 -7.89 23.86 -17.65
N PRO A 666 -7.81 22.79 -18.48
CA PRO A 666 -6.81 21.72 -18.31
C PRO A 666 -5.36 22.18 -18.30
N GLN A 667 -5.06 23.32 -18.95
CA GLN A 667 -3.69 23.84 -19.10
C GLN A 667 -3.16 24.54 -17.85
N HIS A 668 -4.04 25.10 -17.01
CA HIS A 668 -3.65 25.97 -15.91
C HIS A 668 -4.09 25.45 -14.54
N ARG A 669 -5.14 24.61 -14.49
CA ARG A 669 -5.68 24.09 -13.24
C ARG A 669 -4.73 23.17 -12.50
N MET A 670 -4.82 23.17 -11.19
CA MET A 670 -4.20 22.16 -10.33
C MET A 670 -5.21 21.13 -9.85
N LEU A 671 -4.88 19.85 -10.05
CA LEU A 671 -5.68 18.73 -9.57
C LEU A 671 -4.80 17.83 -8.69
N ARG A 672 -5.31 17.48 -7.52
CA ARG A 672 -4.73 16.43 -6.68
C ARG A 672 -5.37 15.10 -7.06
N ARG A 673 -4.60 14.20 -7.65
CA ARG A 673 -5.07 12.85 -7.94
C ARG A 673 -5.19 12.06 -6.63
N ILE A 674 -6.31 11.37 -6.46
CA ILE A 674 -6.53 10.47 -5.33
C ILE A 674 -6.09 9.07 -5.79
N THR A 675 -5.16 8.47 -5.07
CA THR A 675 -4.56 7.17 -5.42
C THR A 675 -4.50 6.27 -4.20
N LEU A 676 -4.57 4.97 -4.45
CA LEU A 676 -4.25 3.91 -3.53
C LEU A 676 -3.07 3.17 -4.17
N ALA A 677 -1.85 3.52 -3.76
CA ALA A 677 -0.64 3.10 -4.46
C ALA A 677 -0.32 1.61 -4.28
N ASP A 678 -0.61 1.08 -3.10
CA ASP A 678 -0.32 -0.28 -2.71
C ASP A 678 -1.25 -0.73 -1.56
N GLU A 679 -1.05 -1.93 -1.08
CA GLU A 679 -1.85 -2.53 -0.01
C GLU A 679 -1.71 -1.80 1.33
N ALA A 680 -0.52 -1.27 1.62
CA ALA A 680 -0.28 -0.45 2.81
C ALA A 680 -1.06 0.87 2.75
N ALA A 681 -1.10 1.52 1.58
CA ALA A 681 -1.90 2.72 1.35
C ALA A 681 -3.40 2.47 1.52
N VAL A 682 -3.87 1.29 1.10
CA VAL A 682 -5.26 0.86 1.32
C VAL A 682 -5.56 0.71 2.80
N GLU A 683 -4.69 0.05 3.57
CA GLU A 683 -4.86 -0.14 5.01
C GLU A 683 -4.86 1.18 5.77
N ILE A 684 -3.95 2.09 5.42
CA ILE A 684 -3.91 3.46 5.97
C ILE A 684 -5.21 4.20 5.65
N ALA A 685 -5.70 4.10 4.41
CA ALA A 685 -6.95 4.73 4.01
C ALA A 685 -8.15 4.15 4.78
N GLU A 686 -8.25 2.82 4.93
CA GLU A 686 -9.30 2.17 5.70
C GLU A 686 -9.30 2.62 7.15
N SER A 687 -8.13 2.64 7.81
CA SER A 687 -8.00 3.10 9.20
C SER A 687 -8.35 4.59 9.34
N THR A 688 -7.94 5.41 8.38
CA THR A 688 -8.23 6.85 8.37
C THR A 688 -9.73 7.12 8.19
N PHE A 689 -10.39 6.44 7.25
CA PHE A 689 -11.83 6.59 7.07
C PHE A 689 -12.61 6.07 8.29
N GLU A 690 -12.18 4.98 8.93
CA GLU A 690 -12.84 4.51 10.16
C GLU A 690 -12.62 5.50 11.32
N LEU A 691 -11.42 6.03 11.48
CA LEU A 691 -11.11 7.05 12.48
C LEU A 691 -11.98 8.30 12.30
N LEU A 692 -11.99 8.87 11.08
CA LEU A 692 -12.64 10.15 10.81
C LEU A 692 -14.15 10.02 10.65
N MET A 693 -14.63 8.96 10.00
CA MET A 693 -16.02 8.81 9.54
C MET A 693 -16.77 7.67 10.22
N GLY A 694 -16.09 6.79 10.95
CA GLY A 694 -16.67 5.63 11.64
C GLY A 694 -17.58 5.99 12.82
N SER A 695 -18.21 4.98 13.42
CA SER A 695 -19.17 5.14 14.51
C SER A 695 -18.51 5.41 15.87
N SER A 696 -17.26 4.97 16.07
CA SER A 696 -16.54 5.15 17.33
C SER A 696 -16.08 6.60 17.51
N VAL A 697 -16.46 7.19 18.66
CA VAL A 697 -16.13 8.59 18.98
C VAL A 697 -14.81 8.71 19.75
N ALA A 698 -14.46 7.70 20.56
CA ALA A 698 -13.31 7.77 21.45
C ALA A 698 -11.97 7.92 20.68
N PRO A 699 -11.64 7.09 19.67
CA PRO A 699 -10.39 7.25 18.92
C PRO A 699 -10.31 8.60 18.18
N ARG A 700 -11.44 9.10 17.68
CA ARG A 700 -11.51 10.42 17.01
C ARG A 700 -11.24 11.57 17.98
N ARG A 701 -11.76 11.44 19.22
CA ARG A 701 -11.52 12.43 20.26
C ARG A 701 -10.04 12.45 20.67
N GLU A 702 -9.43 11.29 20.85
CA GLU A 702 -8.00 11.16 21.13
C GLU A 702 -7.17 11.78 20.00
N PHE A 703 -7.44 11.43 18.75
CA PHE A 703 -6.78 12.02 17.59
C PHE A 703 -6.86 13.57 17.56
N ILE A 704 -8.02 14.15 17.89
CA ILE A 704 -8.18 15.61 17.94
C ILE A 704 -7.36 16.21 19.09
N ILE A 705 -7.29 15.54 20.24
CA ILE A 705 -6.53 16.03 21.41
C ILE A 705 -5.05 15.97 21.09
N ASP A 706 -4.58 14.85 20.54
CA ASP A 706 -3.16 14.61 20.25
C ASP A 706 -2.58 15.54 19.17
N ASN A 707 -3.46 16.01 18.25
CA ASN A 707 -3.05 16.92 17.16
C ASN A 707 -3.61 18.35 17.35
N ALA A 708 -4.05 18.71 18.56
CA ALA A 708 -4.66 20.03 18.82
C ALA A 708 -3.68 21.19 18.61
N ASP A 709 -2.40 20.96 18.80
CA ASP A 709 -1.34 21.98 18.66
C ASP A 709 -0.98 22.25 17.19
N GLU A 710 -1.32 21.33 16.27
CA GLU A 710 -1.08 21.49 14.83
C GLU A 710 -2.19 22.31 14.12
N VAL A 711 -3.28 22.58 14.82
CA VAL A 711 -4.44 23.24 14.24
C VAL A 711 -4.28 24.76 14.28
N ASP A 712 -4.15 25.35 13.10
CA ASP A 712 -4.23 26.80 12.93
C ASP A 712 -5.64 27.29 13.29
N ARG A 713 -5.74 28.02 14.42
CA ARG A 713 -7.01 28.53 14.96
C ARG A 713 -7.72 29.49 14.00
N GLU A 714 -6.98 30.16 13.11
CA GLU A 714 -7.57 31.05 12.10
C GLU A 714 -8.32 30.30 10.98
N ARG A 715 -8.10 28.99 10.88
CA ARG A 715 -8.83 28.12 9.94
C ARG A 715 -10.08 27.51 10.51
N ILE A 716 -10.33 27.64 11.80
CA ILE A 716 -11.55 27.19 12.46
C ILE A 716 -12.47 28.40 12.55
N ASP A 717 -13.51 28.43 11.71
CA ASP A 717 -14.60 29.37 11.87
C ASP A 717 -15.40 28.99 13.15
N ALA A 718 -15.07 29.60 14.28
CA ALA A 718 -15.75 29.50 15.56
C ALA A 718 -16.62 30.71 15.78
#